data_5a17f3a191954a52eba63cfbe8b002de
#
_entry.id   5a17f3a191954a52eba63cfbe8b002de
#
_cell.length_a   1.000
_cell.length_b   1.000
_cell.length_c   1.000
_cell.angle_alpha   90.00
_cell.angle_beta   90.00
_cell.angle_gamma   90.00
#
_symmetry.space_group_name_H-M   'P 1'
#
loop_
_entity.id
_entity.type
_entity.pdbx_description
1 polymer ?
#
loop_
_entity_poly.entity_id
_entity_poly.type
_entity_poly.pdbx_seq_one_letter_code
_entity_poly.pdbx_strand_id
1 'polypeptide(L)'
;MTTLIEQLAAAKGIASEYVDAWGQPAQVSEESKAAMLGAMGYRVDDEAALTEQLEQEHRQHWLRALDPVMVVRTGEPVTLEVRLPIEFVNDALTWQLQQEQGAVLSGQFTPIEGELVGVAEFEEMECQAYRVTLAMTPELGYHQLVLLEEGNDEPLATMRLIVAPKACYKQPPIANGRKVWGPSVQLYCLRSRHNWGIGDFSDLGQLVEKAAAWGAHFVGLNPIHALYPANPESASPYSPSSRRWLNVAYIDVETVPEFQGNERLKAEVASPAFQQRLTELRAKENVDYTGVIETKIAMLRQVFDQAKLSAERQAAFDSFVAAGSDSLQQQATFDALQAHFYAKGENAWGWPVWPEAFRDYHNPAVAAWASEHQQDVAFYLYLQFLADEQLAQADARAKAAGMVMGIYRDLAVGVSEGSTEIWANQDLYCPKASVGAPPDILGPLGQNWGLPPMNPNQLFEAAYQPMVDLFRANMRSCGALRIDHVMALLRLWWVPPGESAAKGAYIYYPVNDLLGILALESHRNQCLLIGEDLGTVPEGIDVTLKENGVHSYKVFFFERSKEDGGFISPAHYAEQAMSALTTHDMPTLKGFWHCDDLALGRELGLYPDEDVLKTLYADRHQAKQRILDSLHAHNVISDNISHDVNWVGMNTELNHGLQIHMSRGSCALFSTQLEDWLEMDKPVNVPGTSYEYPNWRRKLSADLEDIFANEALKALAGQMSRARDEASR
;
A
#
# COMPACT_ATOMS: atom_id res chain seq x y z
N MET A 1 -25.30 -31.62 10.79
CA MET A 1 -24.43 -31.12 11.87
C MET A 1 -23.31 -30.39 11.19
N THR A 2 -23.05 -29.17 11.63
CA THR A 2 -21.93 -28.37 11.14
C THR A 2 -20.63 -29.03 11.60
N THR A 3 -19.68 -29.23 10.70
CA THR A 3 -18.40 -29.87 11.05
C THR A 3 -17.55 -28.98 11.97
N LEU A 4 -16.57 -29.54 12.67
CA LEU A 4 -15.63 -28.77 13.49
C LEU A 4 -14.86 -27.74 12.64
N ILE A 5 -14.50 -28.10 11.40
CA ILE A 5 -13.84 -27.22 10.43
C ILE A 5 -14.74 -26.01 10.11
N GLU A 6 -16.02 -26.23 9.84
CA GLU A 6 -16.95 -25.14 9.54
C GLU A 6 -17.15 -24.18 10.72
N GLN A 7 -17.27 -24.71 11.94
CA GLN A 7 -17.40 -23.90 13.15
C GLN A 7 -16.14 -23.07 13.40
N LEU A 8 -14.98 -23.67 13.27
CA LEU A 8 -13.70 -22.99 13.43
C LEU A 8 -13.48 -21.94 12.33
N ALA A 9 -13.79 -22.28 11.07
CA ALA A 9 -13.69 -21.34 9.96
C ALA A 9 -14.52 -20.06 10.22
N ALA A 10 -15.78 -20.24 10.65
CA ALA A 10 -16.63 -19.11 11.02
C ALA A 10 -16.05 -18.29 12.16
N ALA A 11 -15.54 -18.93 13.22
CA ALA A 11 -14.92 -18.28 14.36
C ALA A 11 -13.64 -17.49 14.00
N LYS A 12 -12.92 -17.91 12.95
CA LYS A 12 -11.68 -17.27 12.47
C LYS A 12 -11.88 -16.32 11.28
N GLY A 13 -13.13 -15.96 10.99
CA GLY A 13 -13.45 -14.98 9.97
C GLY A 13 -13.30 -15.49 8.53
N ILE A 14 -13.33 -16.79 8.31
CA ILE A 14 -13.36 -17.40 6.97
C ILE A 14 -14.81 -17.40 6.48
N ALA A 15 -15.08 -16.73 5.36
CA ALA A 15 -16.41 -16.67 4.78
C ALA A 15 -16.87 -18.07 4.32
N SER A 16 -18.12 -18.43 4.64
CA SER A 16 -18.73 -19.65 4.14
C SER A 16 -19.27 -19.51 2.72
N GLU A 17 -19.60 -18.29 2.33
CA GLU A 17 -20.16 -17.96 1.01
C GLU A 17 -19.70 -16.55 0.60
N TYR A 18 -19.79 -16.25 -0.67
CA TYR A 18 -19.56 -14.94 -1.24
C TYR A 18 -20.45 -14.71 -2.45
N VAL A 19 -20.64 -13.47 -2.85
CA VAL A 19 -21.31 -13.13 -4.11
C VAL A 19 -20.27 -13.07 -5.21
N ASP A 20 -20.47 -13.88 -6.25
CA ASP A 20 -19.56 -13.91 -7.38
C ASP A 20 -19.70 -12.67 -8.29
N ALA A 21 -18.85 -12.57 -9.30
CA ALA A 21 -18.86 -11.46 -10.24
C ALA A 21 -20.13 -11.35 -11.12
N TRP A 22 -20.94 -12.40 -11.14
CA TRP A 22 -22.24 -12.45 -11.84
C TRP A 22 -23.42 -12.18 -10.90
N GLY A 23 -23.14 -11.82 -9.64
CA GLY A 23 -24.15 -11.52 -8.64
C GLY A 23 -24.82 -12.76 -8.05
N GLN A 24 -24.23 -13.95 -8.20
CA GLN A 24 -24.77 -15.20 -7.65
C GLN A 24 -24.05 -15.60 -6.35
N PRO A 25 -24.77 -16.17 -5.38
CA PRO A 25 -24.14 -16.74 -4.19
C PRO A 25 -23.29 -17.96 -4.55
N ALA A 26 -22.05 -17.95 -4.12
CA ALA A 26 -21.09 -19.05 -4.28
C ALA A 26 -20.67 -19.57 -2.91
N GLN A 27 -20.64 -20.88 -2.75
CA GLN A 27 -20.26 -21.54 -1.50
C GLN A 27 -18.76 -21.83 -1.48
N VAL A 28 -18.12 -21.64 -0.34
CA VAL A 28 -16.74 -22.03 -0.10
C VAL A 28 -16.71 -23.49 0.36
N SER A 29 -15.91 -24.33 -0.30
CA SER A 29 -15.81 -25.74 0.06
C SER A 29 -15.16 -25.95 1.44
N GLU A 30 -15.49 -27.08 2.08
CA GLU A 30 -14.84 -27.45 3.35
C GLU A 30 -13.33 -27.66 3.19
N GLU A 31 -12.88 -28.17 2.04
CA GLU A 31 -11.47 -28.32 1.70
C GLU A 31 -10.74 -26.94 1.67
N SER A 32 -11.37 -25.93 1.06
CA SER A 32 -10.83 -24.57 1.04
C SER A 32 -10.76 -23.98 2.45
N LYS A 33 -11.80 -24.16 3.26
CA LYS A 33 -11.81 -23.72 4.66
C LYS A 33 -10.70 -24.39 5.47
N ALA A 34 -10.53 -25.70 5.32
CA ALA A 34 -9.46 -26.45 5.97
C ALA A 34 -8.07 -25.97 5.53
N ALA A 35 -7.86 -25.72 4.24
CA ALA A 35 -6.60 -25.19 3.72
C ALA A 35 -6.26 -23.80 4.32
N MET A 36 -7.27 -22.92 4.46
CA MET A 36 -7.07 -21.60 5.07
C MET A 36 -6.73 -21.71 6.56
N LEU A 37 -7.43 -22.58 7.30
CA LEU A 37 -7.12 -22.86 8.70
C LEU A 37 -5.72 -23.45 8.86
N GLY A 38 -5.32 -24.37 7.98
CA GLY A 38 -3.96 -24.91 7.94
C GLY A 38 -2.91 -23.84 7.69
N ALA A 39 -3.21 -22.88 6.80
CA ALA A 39 -2.34 -21.71 6.57
C ALA A 39 -2.22 -20.80 7.80
N MET A 40 -3.27 -20.73 8.63
CA MET A 40 -3.26 -19.99 9.91
C MET A 40 -2.55 -20.76 11.05
N GLY A 41 -2.10 -22.02 10.82
CA GLY A 41 -1.37 -22.80 11.79
C GLY A 41 -2.21 -23.87 12.52
N TYR A 42 -3.46 -24.12 12.11
CA TYR A 42 -4.29 -25.16 12.71
C TYR A 42 -3.98 -26.54 12.12
N ARG A 43 -4.02 -27.57 12.97
CA ARG A 43 -3.75 -28.98 12.60
C ARG A 43 -5.02 -29.67 12.09
N VAL A 44 -5.48 -29.23 10.92
CA VAL A 44 -6.78 -29.66 10.32
C VAL A 44 -6.83 -31.10 9.83
N ASP A 45 -5.68 -31.74 9.68
CA ASP A 45 -5.50 -33.12 9.25
C ASP A 45 -5.55 -34.13 10.39
N ASP A 46 -5.56 -33.66 11.66
CA ASP A 46 -5.65 -34.47 12.87
C ASP A 46 -6.70 -33.89 13.82
N GLU A 47 -7.88 -34.50 13.86
CA GLU A 47 -9.02 -34.01 14.64
C GLU A 47 -8.72 -33.95 16.14
N ALA A 48 -7.96 -34.93 16.67
CA ALA A 48 -7.59 -34.95 18.09
C ALA A 48 -6.62 -33.78 18.41
N ALA A 49 -5.61 -33.58 17.56
CA ALA A 49 -4.66 -32.49 17.71
C ALA A 49 -5.32 -31.11 17.53
N LEU A 50 -6.28 -30.99 16.60
CA LEU A 50 -7.07 -29.78 16.42
C LEU A 50 -7.92 -29.48 17.64
N THR A 51 -8.60 -30.50 18.20
CA THR A 51 -9.42 -30.35 19.41
C THR A 51 -8.56 -29.87 20.59
N GLU A 52 -7.39 -30.49 20.81
CA GLU A 52 -6.44 -30.08 21.85
C GLU A 52 -6.01 -28.61 21.65
N GLN A 53 -5.69 -28.21 20.43
CA GLN A 53 -5.30 -26.83 20.09
C GLN A 53 -6.40 -25.83 20.43
N LEU A 54 -7.66 -26.15 20.11
CA LEU A 54 -8.81 -25.30 20.41
C LEU A 54 -9.12 -25.22 21.90
N GLU A 55 -8.97 -26.31 22.62
CA GLU A 55 -9.10 -26.30 24.09
C GLU A 55 -8.04 -25.41 24.74
N GLN A 56 -6.79 -25.45 24.25
CA GLN A 56 -5.72 -24.59 24.73
C GLN A 56 -6.01 -23.12 24.42
N GLU A 57 -6.46 -22.78 23.20
CA GLU A 57 -6.84 -21.40 22.84
C GLU A 57 -8.00 -20.89 23.71
N HIS A 58 -9.03 -21.71 23.90
CA HIS A 58 -10.17 -21.39 24.75
C HIS A 58 -9.74 -21.11 26.19
N ARG A 59 -8.90 -21.98 26.73
CA ARG A 59 -8.34 -21.81 28.07
C ARG A 59 -7.50 -20.53 28.18
N GLN A 60 -6.59 -20.28 27.25
CA GLN A 60 -5.76 -19.07 27.22
C GLN A 60 -6.61 -17.79 27.16
N HIS A 61 -7.66 -17.78 26.34
CA HIS A 61 -8.58 -16.64 26.25
C HIS A 61 -9.24 -16.34 27.61
N TRP A 62 -9.77 -17.35 28.29
CA TRP A 62 -10.47 -17.17 29.57
C TRP A 62 -9.55 -16.89 30.74
N LEU A 63 -8.31 -17.33 30.73
CA LEU A 63 -7.29 -17.04 31.74
C LEU A 63 -6.66 -15.65 31.58
N ARG A 64 -6.90 -15.00 30.46
CA ARG A 64 -6.45 -13.63 30.20
C ARG A 64 -7.56 -12.64 30.59
N ALA A 65 -7.31 -11.83 31.63
CA ALA A 65 -8.33 -10.92 32.17
C ALA A 65 -8.75 -9.85 31.16
N LEU A 66 -7.84 -9.37 30.29
CA LEU A 66 -8.12 -8.37 29.25
C LEU A 66 -7.63 -8.87 27.90
N ASP A 67 -8.25 -8.40 26.83
CA ASP A 67 -7.71 -8.54 25.48
C ASP A 67 -6.40 -7.73 25.31
N PRO A 68 -5.53 -8.08 24.35
CA PRO A 68 -4.26 -7.38 24.17
C PRO A 68 -4.44 -5.93 23.68
N VAL A 69 -5.54 -5.62 23.03
CA VAL A 69 -5.80 -4.30 22.42
C VAL A 69 -7.29 -4.00 22.37
N MET A 70 -7.60 -2.72 22.50
CA MET A 70 -8.90 -2.14 22.22
C MET A 70 -8.70 -0.85 21.41
N VAL A 71 -9.53 -0.64 20.41
CA VAL A 71 -9.58 0.60 19.62
C VAL A 71 -10.94 1.27 19.85
N VAL A 72 -10.91 2.51 20.29
CA VAL A 72 -12.12 3.34 20.49
C VAL A 72 -11.98 4.64 19.71
N ARG A 73 -13.11 5.22 19.31
CA ARG A 73 -13.11 6.55 18.70
C ARG A 73 -13.27 7.61 19.79
N THR A 74 -12.73 8.80 19.52
CA THR A 74 -12.87 9.92 20.46
C THR A 74 -14.35 10.22 20.75
N GLY A 75 -14.66 10.34 22.05
CA GLY A 75 -16.02 10.55 22.53
C GLY A 75 -16.88 9.28 22.71
N GLU A 76 -16.36 8.11 22.34
CA GLU A 76 -16.98 6.83 22.67
C GLU A 76 -16.59 6.39 24.09
N PRO A 77 -17.49 5.68 24.81
CA PRO A 77 -17.16 5.14 26.12
C PRO A 77 -16.10 4.02 26.00
N VAL A 78 -15.22 3.94 26.96
CA VAL A 78 -14.27 2.82 27.09
C VAL A 78 -14.95 1.72 27.88
N THR A 79 -15.38 0.67 27.21
CA THR A 79 -16.10 -0.46 27.79
C THR A 79 -15.28 -1.72 27.64
N LEU A 80 -14.78 -2.24 28.77
CA LEU A 80 -13.94 -3.43 28.82
C LEU A 80 -14.79 -4.69 28.98
N GLU A 81 -14.29 -5.79 28.43
CA GLU A 81 -14.67 -7.14 28.84
C GLU A 81 -13.57 -7.69 29.74
N VAL A 82 -13.91 -7.92 31.00
CA VAL A 82 -12.96 -8.40 32.02
C VAL A 82 -13.31 -9.85 32.36
N ARG A 83 -12.37 -10.75 32.20
CA ARG A 83 -12.51 -12.20 32.48
C ARG A 83 -11.74 -12.54 33.74
N LEU A 84 -12.42 -13.15 34.71
CA LEU A 84 -11.82 -13.54 35.99
C LEU A 84 -12.39 -14.85 36.48
N PRO A 85 -11.63 -15.61 37.29
CA PRO A 85 -12.18 -16.67 38.13
C PRO A 85 -13.28 -16.11 39.04
N ILE A 86 -14.34 -16.90 39.25
CA ILE A 86 -15.55 -16.47 39.99
C ILE A 86 -15.24 -15.95 41.41
N GLU A 87 -14.19 -16.42 41.99
CA GLU A 87 -13.75 -16.01 43.35
C GLU A 87 -13.28 -14.54 43.40
N PHE A 88 -12.86 -13.95 42.28
CA PHE A 88 -12.33 -12.58 42.20
C PHE A 88 -13.32 -11.55 41.64
N VAL A 89 -14.49 -11.97 41.19
CA VAL A 89 -15.45 -11.04 40.54
C VAL A 89 -16.07 -10.00 41.46
N ASN A 90 -16.01 -10.26 42.78
CA ASN A 90 -16.47 -9.37 43.84
C ASN A 90 -15.39 -8.39 44.34
N ASP A 91 -14.13 -8.59 43.95
CA ASP A 91 -13.03 -7.76 44.42
C ASP A 91 -12.98 -6.44 43.65
N ALA A 92 -12.66 -5.36 44.34
CA ALA A 92 -12.45 -4.07 43.71
C ALA A 92 -11.12 -4.07 42.95
N LEU A 93 -11.19 -3.71 41.68
CA LEU A 93 -10.03 -3.53 40.80
C LEU A 93 -9.74 -2.07 40.59
N THR A 94 -8.47 -1.70 40.59
CA THR A 94 -8.00 -0.38 40.19
C THR A 94 -7.53 -0.44 38.74
N TRP A 95 -8.03 0.48 37.92
CA TRP A 95 -7.49 0.70 36.60
C TRP A 95 -6.61 1.95 36.55
N GLN A 96 -5.53 1.87 35.81
CA GLN A 96 -4.63 2.99 35.49
C GLN A 96 -4.41 3.06 34.00
N LEU A 97 -4.69 4.21 33.42
CA LEU A 97 -4.39 4.50 32.01
C LEU A 97 -3.16 5.37 31.93
N GLN A 98 -2.05 4.79 31.52
CA GLN A 98 -0.82 5.52 31.19
C GLN A 98 -0.96 6.07 29.77
N GLN A 99 -1.25 7.36 29.66
CA GLN A 99 -1.40 7.99 28.38
C GLN A 99 -0.02 8.19 27.71
N GLU A 100 -0.01 8.13 26.39
CA GLU A 100 1.21 8.23 25.58
C GLU A 100 2.06 9.47 25.90
N GLN A 101 1.42 10.57 26.29
CA GLN A 101 2.10 11.81 26.67
C GLN A 101 2.47 11.91 28.17
N GLY A 102 2.31 10.83 28.89
CA GLY A 102 2.77 10.70 30.28
C GLY A 102 1.72 11.00 31.36
N ALA A 103 0.56 11.56 31.01
CA ALA A 103 -0.54 11.76 31.96
C ALA A 103 -1.14 10.39 32.37
N VAL A 104 -1.49 10.25 33.65
CA VAL A 104 -2.11 9.03 34.17
C VAL A 104 -3.52 9.33 34.63
N LEU A 105 -4.50 8.57 34.11
CA LEU A 105 -5.88 8.53 34.61
C LEU A 105 -6.06 7.27 35.44
N SER A 106 -6.86 7.31 36.49
CA SER A 106 -7.14 6.13 37.32
C SER A 106 -8.54 6.16 37.91
N GLY A 107 -9.00 4.99 38.29
CA GLY A 107 -10.29 4.80 38.96
C GLY A 107 -10.43 3.35 39.44
N GLN A 108 -11.60 3.03 39.97
CA GLN A 108 -11.91 1.69 40.47
C GLN A 108 -13.23 1.18 39.92
N PHE A 109 -13.40 -0.10 39.85
CA PHE A 109 -14.64 -0.80 39.57
C PHE A 109 -14.67 -2.17 40.20
N THR A 110 -15.85 -2.73 40.41
CA THR A 110 -16.05 -4.11 40.84
C THR A 110 -16.67 -4.88 39.67
N PRO A 111 -16.05 -5.95 39.15
CA PRO A 111 -16.53 -6.66 37.96
C PRO A 111 -17.99 -7.07 38.00
N ILE A 112 -18.46 -7.62 39.12
CA ILE A 112 -19.86 -8.10 39.29
C ILE A 112 -20.90 -6.98 39.18
N GLU A 113 -20.52 -5.72 39.33
CA GLU A 113 -21.42 -4.58 39.14
C GLU A 113 -21.66 -4.28 37.64
N GLY A 114 -20.87 -4.88 36.76
CA GLY A 114 -21.04 -4.81 35.31
C GLY A 114 -22.06 -5.79 34.75
N GLU A 115 -22.14 -5.92 33.46
CA GLU A 115 -23.01 -6.84 32.73
C GLU A 115 -22.29 -8.18 32.56
N LEU A 116 -22.85 -9.28 33.09
CA LEU A 116 -22.34 -10.63 32.83
C LEU A 116 -22.54 -10.98 31.35
N VAL A 117 -21.46 -11.22 30.62
CA VAL A 117 -21.48 -11.51 29.18
C VAL A 117 -21.03 -12.91 28.79
N GLY A 118 -20.43 -13.64 29.72
CA GLY A 118 -20.00 -15.01 29.47
C GLY A 118 -19.58 -15.77 30.73
N VAL A 119 -19.61 -17.08 30.63
CA VAL A 119 -19.15 -18.02 31.67
C VAL A 119 -18.43 -19.16 30.99
N ALA A 120 -17.32 -19.62 31.55
CA ALA A 120 -16.61 -20.83 31.15
C ALA A 120 -16.26 -21.68 32.37
N GLU A 121 -16.44 -22.97 32.23
CA GLU A 121 -16.13 -23.94 33.25
C GLU A 121 -14.90 -24.77 32.83
N PHE A 122 -13.93 -24.86 33.70
CA PHE A 122 -12.78 -25.73 33.60
C PHE A 122 -12.82 -26.73 34.79
N GLU A 123 -12.10 -27.83 34.71
CA GLU A 123 -12.19 -28.93 35.68
C GLU A 123 -12.13 -28.49 37.15
N GLU A 124 -11.42 -27.43 37.48
CA GLU A 124 -11.23 -26.94 38.86
C GLU A 124 -11.61 -25.45 39.02
N MET A 125 -12.15 -24.77 37.98
CA MET A 125 -12.34 -23.31 38.04
C MET A 125 -13.48 -22.89 37.13
N GLU A 126 -14.36 -22.03 37.63
CA GLU A 126 -15.33 -21.27 36.82
C GLU A 126 -14.78 -19.85 36.58
N CYS A 127 -14.79 -19.40 35.33
CA CYS A 127 -14.45 -18.04 34.96
C CYS A 127 -15.72 -17.30 34.46
N GLN A 128 -15.79 -16.03 34.80
CA GLN A 128 -16.88 -15.16 34.35
C GLN A 128 -16.33 -13.92 33.63
N ALA A 129 -17.00 -13.49 32.59
CA ALA A 129 -16.68 -12.28 31.84
C ALA A 129 -17.74 -11.21 32.10
N TYR A 130 -17.29 -10.03 32.50
CA TYR A 130 -18.13 -8.86 32.76
C TYR A 130 -17.79 -7.72 31.84
N ARG A 131 -18.81 -7.06 31.32
CA ARG A 131 -18.67 -5.80 30.57
C ARG A 131 -18.76 -4.63 31.54
N VAL A 132 -17.71 -3.81 31.58
CA VAL A 132 -17.57 -2.68 32.50
C VAL A 132 -17.22 -1.42 31.73
N THR A 133 -17.97 -0.34 31.90
CA THR A 133 -17.65 0.96 31.32
C THR A 133 -16.85 1.79 32.32
N LEU A 134 -15.67 2.23 31.90
CA LEU A 134 -14.77 3.03 32.74
C LEU A 134 -15.10 4.53 32.59
N ALA A 135 -15.12 5.22 33.74
CA ALA A 135 -15.34 6.67 33.79
C ALA A 135 -14.06 7.42 33.44
N MET A 136 -13.74 7.53 32.15
CA MET A 136 -12.56 8.22 31.66
C MET A 136 -12.84 8.98 30.36
N THR A 137 -12.04 10.00 30.11
CA THR A 137 -12.00 10.73 28.84
C THR A 137 -10.55 10.79 28.37
N PRO A 138 -10.06 9.73 27.70
CA PRO A 138 -8.67 9.66 27.27
C PRO A 138 -8.42 10.58 26.06
N GLU A 139 -7.17 11.05 25.94
CA GLU A 139 -6.70 11.77 24.76
C GLU A 139 -6.54 10.84 23.56
N LEU A 140 -6.37 11.41 22.37
CA LEU A 140 -6.00 10.65 21.18
C LEU A 140 -4.59 10.06 21.36
N GLY A 141 -4.40 8.80 21.02
CA GLY A 141 -3.07 8.19 21.06
C GLY A 141 -3.09 6.69 21.38
N TYR A 142 -1.89 6.17 21.59
CA TYR A 142 -1.58 4.80 21.96
C TYR A 142 -1.25 4.73 23.45
N HIS A 143 -2.19 4.25 24.23
CA HIS A 143 -2.09 4.25 25.69
C HIS A 143 -1.94 2.83 26.23
N GLN A 144 -1.48 2.70 27.47
CA GLN A 144 -1.43 1.44 28.19
C GLN A 144 -2.43 1.46 29.35
N LEU A 145 -3.40 0.58 29.33
CA LEU A 145 -4.32 0.33 30.42
C LEU A 145 -3.80 -0.82 31.26
N VAL A 146 -3.74 -0.61 32.57
CA VAL A 146 -3.29 -1.58 33.56
C VAL A 146 -4.40 -1.82 34.58
N LEU A 147 -4.70 -3.08 34.86
CA LEU A 147 -5.55 -3.48 35.98
C LEU A 147 -4.69 -3.97 37.17
N LEU A 148 -5.04 -3.53 38.34
CA LEU A 148 -4.38 -3.87 39.60
C LEU A 148 -5.41 -4.39 40.58
N GLU A 149 -5.03 -5.41 41.37
CA GLU A 149 -5.75 -5.84 42.57
C GLU A 149 -5.52 -4.86 43.69
N GLU A 150 -6.44 -4.76 44.65
CA GLU A 150 -6.27 -3.90 45.81
C GLU A 150 -5.08 -4.35 46.65
N GLY A 151 -4.13 -3.43 46.87
CA GLY A 151 -2.92 -3.71 47.68
C GLY A 151 -1.83 -4.47 46.96
N ASN A 152 -1.94 -4.71 45.68
CA ASN A 152 -0.93 -5.34 44.84
C ASN A 152 -0.42 -4.35 43.76
N ASP A 153 0.87 -4.13 43.71
CA ASP A 153 1.52 -3.27 42.74
C ASP A 153 1.86 -4.00 41.40
N GLU A 154 1.74 -5.33 41.39
CA GLU A 154 1.94 -6.11 40.17
C GLU A 154 0.66 -6.07 39.28
N PRO A 155 0.80 -5.79 38.00
CA PRO A 155 -0.36 -5.77 37.09
C PRO A 155 -1.05 -7.13 36.99
N LEU A 156 -2.35 -7.17 37.28
CA LEU A 156 -3.20 -8.32 36.97
C LEU A 156 -3.31 -8.55 35.45
N ALA A 157 -3.46 -7.47 34.71
CA ALA A 157 -3.52 -7.48 33.26
C ALA A 157 -3.12 -6.14 32.68
N THR A 158 -2.66 -6.18 31.44
CA THR A 158 -2.39 -4.97 30.63
C THR A 158 -3.06 -5.07 29.28
N MET A 159 -3.51 -3.93 28.75
CA MET A 159 -4.12 -3.81 27.44
C MET A 159 -3.61 -2.54 26.77
N ARG A 160 -3.38 -2.60 25.48
CA ARG A 160 -3.16 -1.40 24.68
C ARG A 160 -4.52 -0.76 24.37
N LEU A 161 -4.73 0.48 24.81
CA LEU A 161 -5.91 1.28 24.46
C LEU A 161 -5.51 2.29 23.38
N ILE A 162 -6.08 2.14 22.19
CA ILE A 162 -5.89 3.04 21.06
C ILE A 162 -7.11 3.94 20.97
N VAL A 163 -6.90 5.24 21.12
CA VAL A 163 -7.96 6.25 20.99
C VAL A 163 -7.76 7.01 19.70
N ALA A 164 -8.68 6.84 18.77
CA ALA A 164 -8.58 7.33 17.40
C ALA A 164 -9.57 8.45 17.08
N PRO A 165 -9.26 9.34 16.12
CA PRO A 165 -10.22 10.28 15.56
C PRO A 165 -11.39 9.55 14.89
N LYS A 166 -12.52 10.25 14.73
CA LYS A 166 -13.70 9.68 14.06
C LYS A 166 -13.49 9.44 12.57
N ALA A 167 -12.64 10.24 11.93
CA ALA A 167 -12.34 10.15 10.50
C ALA A 167 -10.90 10.57 10.21
N CYS A 168 -10.40 10.20 9.03
CA CYS A 168 -9.08 10.58 8.56
C CYS A 168 -8.95 12.08 8.31
N TYR A 169 -7.72 12.57 8.33
CA TYR A 169 -7.36 13.96 8.09
C TYR A 169 -7.66 14.39 6.65
N LYS A 170 -8.06 15.64 6.51
CA LYS A 170 -8.13 16.36 5.23
C LYS A 170 -7.40 17.68 5.36
N GLN A 171 -6.63 18.06 4.36
CA GLN A 171 -6.05 19.41 4.31
C GLN A 171 -7.18 20.43 4.37
N PRO A 172 -7.02 21.54 5.14
CA PRO A 172 -8.06 22.54 5.31
C PRO A 172 -8.69 23.07 4.01
N PRO A 173 -7.93 23.36 2.93
CA PRO A 173 -8.53 23.80 1.68
C PRO A 173 -9.47 22.72 1.07
N ILE A 174 -9.08 21.45 1.11
CA ILE A 174 -9.90 20.34 0.60
C ILE A 174 -11.13 20.14 1.47
N ALA A 175 -10.98 20.16 2.79
CA ALA A 175 -12.08 20.09 3.74
C ALA A 175 -13.11 21.20 3.55
N ASN A 176 -12.67 22.37 3.08
CA ASN A 176 -13.50 23.52 2.76
C ASN A 176 -14.03 23.56 1.31
N GLY A 177 -13.92 22.44 0.59
CA GLY A 177 -14.51 22.28 -0.73
C GLY A 177 -13.61 22.62 -1.92
N ARG A 178 -12.34 23.01 -1.68
CA ARG A 178 -11.41 23.24 -2.78
C ARG A 178 -11.14 21.93 -3.52
N LYS A 179 -11.22 21.99 -4.84
CA LYS A 179 -10.93 20.88 -5.75
C LYS A 179 -9.59 21.11 -6.42
N VAL A 180 -8.77 20.07 -6.46
CA VAL A 180 -7.39 20.15 -6.92
C VAL A 180 -7.10 19.09 -7.97
N TRP A 181 -6.01 19.26 -8.71
CA TRP A 181 -5.52 18.28 -9.67
C TRP A 181 -4.01 18.08 -9.51
N GLY A 182 -3.52 16.97 -10.04
CA GLY A 182 -2.09 16.70 -10.13
C GLY A 182 -1.80 15.53 -11.07
N PRO A 183 -0.55 15.46 -11.57
CA PRO A 183 -0.10 14.31 -12.35
C PRO A 183 0.20 13.13 -11.44
N SER A 184 -0.04 11.93 -11.95
CA SER A 184 0.46 10.68 -11.39
C SER A 184 1.52 10.10 -12.32
N VAL A 185 2.55 9.49 -11.75
CA VAL A 185 3.67 8.97 -12.52
C VAL A 185 4.28 7.76 -11.79
N GLN A 186 4.86 6.86 -12.57
CA GLN A 186 5.77 5.85 -12.06
C GLN A 186 7.15 6.51 -11.90
N LEU A 187 7.70 6.58 -10.69
CA LEU A 187 8.94 7.33 -10.46
C LEU A 187 10.09 6.82 -11.36
N TYR A 188 10.21 5.50 -11.52
CA TYR A 188 11.25 4.89 -12.36
C TYR A 188 11.19 5.29 -13.84
N CYS A 189 10.00 5.69 -14.35
CA CYS A 189 9.83 6.01 -15.76
C CYS A 189 10.27 7.43 -16.13
N LEU A 190 10.56 8.29 -15.16
CA LEU A 190 10.99 9.66 -15.43
C LEU A 190 12.32 9.69 -16.15
N ARG A 191 12.37 10.48 -17.22
CA ARG A 191 13.58 10.83 -17.95
C ARG A 191 14.02 12.23 -17.57
N SER A 192 15.31 12.41 -17.39
CA SER A 192 15.94 13.72 -17.28
C SER A 192 17.35 13.67 -17.88
N ARG A 193 17.92 14.84 -18.17
CA ARG A 193 19.24 14.93 -18.80
C ARG A 193 20.38 14.54 -17.86
N HIS A 194 20.09 14.35 -16.56
CA HIS A 194 21.11 14.13 -15.52
C HIS A 194 20.91 12.84 -14.72
N ASN A 195 19.77 12.14 -14.81
CA ASN A 195 19.61 10.89 -14.09
C ASN A 195 20.46 9.75 -14.68
N TRP A 196 20.58 8.67 -13.94
CA TRP A 196 21.40 7.52 -14.32
C TRP A 196 20.61 6.38 -14.99
N GLY A 197 19.62 6.75 -15.81
CA GLY A 197 18.81 5.78 -16.57
C GLY A 197 17.56 5.28 -15.86
N ILE A 198 17.25 5.85 -14.71
CA ILE A 198 16.04 5.66 -13.93
C ILE A 198 15.64 7.00 -13.31
N GLY A 199 14.35 7.28 -13.22
CA GLY A 199 13.87 8.42 -12.43
C GLY A 199 14.25 8.29 -10.98
N ASP A 200 14.68 9.37 -10.35
CA ASP A 200 15.21 9.42 -8.99
C ASP A 200 14.50 10.48 -8.13
N PHE A 201 14.90 10.60 -6.86
CA PHE A 201 14.29 11.58 -5.94
C PHE A 201 14.59 13.03 -6.31
N SER A 202 15.68 13.32 -7.02
CA SER A 202 15.94 14.66 -7.56
C SER A 202 15.02 14.98 -8.73
N ASP A 203 14.73 14.01 -9.59
CA ASP A 203 13.71 14.14 -10.63
C ASP A 203 12.34 14.39 -10.03
N LEU A 204 12.00 13.69 -8.95
CA LEU A 204 10.76 13.93 -8.20
C LEU A 204 10.68 15.37 -7.68
N GLY A 205 11.77 15.86 -7.08
CA GLY A 205 11.86 17.24 -6.61
C GLY A 205 11.65 18.26 -7.73
N GLN A 206 12.21 18.05 -8.90
CA GLN A 206 11.98 18.89 -10.08
C GLN A 206 10.51 18.79 -10.55
N LEU A 207 9.97 17.59 -10.61
CA LEU A 207 8.59 17.37 -11.05
C LEU A 207 7.59 18.12 -10.18
N VAL A 208 7.72 18.04 -8.84
CA VAL A 208 6.80 18.74 -7.94
C VAL A 208 6.85 20.25 -8.09
N GLU A 209 8.05 20.83 -8.25
CA GLU A 209 8.21 22.27 -8.47
C GLU A 209 7.61 22.72 -9.81
N LYS A 210 7.90 22.00 -10.89
CA LYS A 210 7.42 22.30 -12.23
C LYS A 210 5.90 22.12 -12.35
N ALA A 211 5.35 21.04 -11.77
CA ALA A 211 3.92 20.80 -11.73
C ALA A 211 3.19 21.87 -10.89
N ALA A 212 3.73 22.26 -9.75
CA ALA A 212 3.19 23.35 -8.93
C ALA A 212 3.14 24.69 -9.69
N ALA A 213 4.20 25.00 -10.43
CA ALA A 213 4.24 26.20 -11.26
C ALA A 213 3.15 26.22 -12.36
N TRP A 214 2.65 25.05 -12.77
CA TRP A 214 1.54 24.91 -13.71
C TRP A 214 0.15 24.78 -13.04
N GLY A 215 0.11 24.90 -11.71
CA GLY A 215 -1.13 24.90 -10.93
C GLY A 215 -1.53 23.55 -10.37
N ALA A 216 -0.69 22.54 -10.45
CA ALA A 216 -0.93 21.26 -9.78
C ALA A 216 -0.75 21.38 -8.26
N HIS A 217 -1.51 20.61 -7.51
CA HIS A 217 -1.47 20.61 -6.05
C HIS A 217 -1.00 19.29 -5.45
N PHE A 218 -0.71 18.29 -6.27
CA PHE A 218 -0.07 17.05 -5.89
C PHE A 218 0.69 16.40 -7.04
N VAL A 219 1.57 15.48 -6.70
CA VAL A 219 2.17 14.50 -7.61
C VAL A 219 1.98 13.12 -7.00
N GLY A 220 1.32 12.24 -7.74
CA GLY A 220 1.10 10.86 -7.31
C GLY A 220 2.19 9.92 -7.79
N LEU A 221 2.58 8.99 -6.92
CA LEU A 221 3.62 8.00 -7.20
C LEU A 221 3.08 6.58 -7.20
N ASN A 222 3.82 5.68 -7.85
CA ASN A 222 3.78 4.25 -7.60
C ASN A 222 4.27 3.95 -6.18
N PRO A 223 4.10 2.72 -5.67
CA PRO A 223 4.80 2.31 -4.46
C PRO A 223 6.31 2.46 -4.61
N ILE A 224 6.95 3.15 -3.67
CA ILE A 224 8.40 3.38 -3.64
C ILE A 224 9.10 2.52 -2.59
N HIS A 225 8.49 1.38 -2.29
CA HIS A 225 8.96 0.41 -1.31
C HIS A 225 10.29 -0.23 -1.68
N ALA A 226 11.01 -0.69 -0.66
CA ALA A 226 12.24 -1.45 -0.84
C ALA A 226 11.99 -2.69 -1.70
N LEU A 227 12.78 -2.82 -2.76
CA LEU A 227 12.85 -4.01 -3.61
C LEU A 227 14.11 -4.83 -3.25
N TYR A 228 14.76 -5.41 -4.23
CA TYR A 228 15.90 -6.31 -4.04
C TYR A 228 17.13 -5.77 -4.78
N PRO A 229 18.03 -5.02 -4.12
CA PRO A 229 19.21 -4.46 -4.80
C PRO A 229 20.12 -5.53 -5.41
N ALA A 230 20.21 -6.70 -4.80
CA ALA A 230 21.00 -7.82 -5.31
C ALA A 230 20.26 -8.66 -6.38
N ASN A 231 18.97 -8.43 -6.59
CA ASN A 231 18.14 -9.03 -7.63
C ASN A 231 17.34 -7.95 -8.38
N PRO A 232 18.02 -7.10 -9.18
CA PRO A 232 17.39 -5.90 -9.75
C PRO A 232 16.23 -6.16 -10.69
N GLU A 233 16.16 -7.33 -11.33
CA GLU A 233 15.09 -7.71 -12.26
C GLU A 233 13.76 -8.00 -11.55
N SER A 234 13.75 -8.18 -10.22
CA SER A 234 12.55 -8.21 -9.41
C SER A 234 12.01 -6.79 -9.19
N ALA A 235 11.38 -6.24 -10.22
CA ALA A 235 11.15 -4.80 -10.36
C ALA A 235 9.71 -4.35 -10.08
N SER A 236 8.76 -5.29 -9.84
CA SER A 236 7.37 -4.91 -9.54
C SER A 236 7.29 -4.12 -8.24
N PRO A 237 6.78 -2.88 -8.28
CA PRO A 237 6.60 -2.08 -7.06
C PRO A 237 5.51 -2.63 -6.15
N TYR A 238 4.64 -3.52 -6.65
CA TYR A 238 3.56 -4.15 -5.90
C TYR A 238 3.92 -5.51 -5.29
N SER A 239 5.18 -5.96 -5.50
CA SER A 239 5.73 -7.17 -4.88
C SER A 239 7.04 -6.84 -4.13
N PRO A 240 6.99 -5.95 -3.14
CA PRO A 240 8.19 -5.44 -2.49
C PRO A 240 8.81 -6.42 -1.50
N SER A 241 10.05 -6.14 -1.13
CA SER A 241 10.75 -6.77 -0.01
C SER A 241 10.27 -6.22 1.34
N SER A 242 10.05 -4.92 1.42
CA SER A 242 9.48 -4.27 2.60
C SER A 242 8.70 -3.04 2.22
N ARG A 243 7.50 -2.90 2.78
CA ARG A 243 6.67 -1.69 2.65
C ARG A 243 7.06 -0.59 3.65
N ARG A 244 7.97 -0.86 4.57
CA ARG A 244 8.41 0.09 5.59
C ARG A 244 9.63 0.90 5.17
N TRP A 245 10.41 0.40 4.21
CA TRP A 245 11.65 1.02 3.73
C TRP A 245 11.55 1.38 2.25
N LEU A 246 12.57 2.06 1.73
CA LEU A 246 12.54 2.67 0.41
C LEU A 246 13.38 1.90 -0.61
N ASN A 247 12.99 2.00 -1.88
CA ASN A 247 13.77 1.50 -3.00
C ASN A 247 15.01 2.37 -3.21
N VAL A 248 16.18 1.81 -2.95
CA VAL A 248 17.47 2.51 -3.06
C VAL A 248 17.87 2.86 -4.50
N ALA A 249 17.21 2.27 -5.50
CA ALA A 249 17.40 2.63 -6.90
C ALA A 249 17.05 4.09 -7.19
N TYR A 250 16.20 4.70 -6.39
CA TYR A 250 15.78 6.09 -6.53
C TYR A 250 16.74 7.13 -5.94
N ILE A 251 17.84 6.69 -5.30
CA ILE A 251 18.88 7.60 -4.81
C ILE A 251 19.54 8.31 -5.98
N ASP A 252 19.58 9.64 -5.94
CA ASP A 252 20.46 10.43 -6.80
C ASP A 252 21.85 10.48 -6.19
N VAL A 253 22.80 9.77 -6.81
CA VAL A 253 24.17 9.63 -6.29
C VAL A 253 24.88 10.96 -6.27
N GLU A 254 24.69 11.79 -7.29
CA GLU A 254 25.44 13.04 -7.48
C GLU A 254 25.06 14.13 -6.48
N THR A 255 23.89 14.04 -5.82
CA THR A 255 23.45 14.97 -4.78
C THR A 255 23.79 14.52 -3.36
N VAL A 256 24.36 13.32 -3.20
CA VAL A 256 24.82 12.84 -1.89
C VAL A 256 25.96 13.73 -1.39
N PRO A 257 25.87 14.31 -0.16
CA PRO A 257 26.89 15.22 0.35
C PRO A 257 28.29 14.63 0.37
N GLU A 258 28.43 13.35 0.72
CA GLU A 258 29.71 12.63 0.76
C GLU A 258 30.31 12.41 -0.63
N PHE A 259 29.45 12.28 -1.66
CA PHE A 259 29.91 12.29 -3.06
C PHE A 259 30.36 13.68 -3.49
N GLN A 260 29.59 14.71 -3.18
CA GLN A 260 29.92 16.11 -3.52
C GLN A 260 31.24 16.56 -2.89
N GLY A 261 31.55 16.06 -1.72
CA GLY A 261 32.81 16.32 -1.02
C GLY A 261 34.02 15.49 -1.51
N ASN A 262 33.84 14.62 -2.52
CA ASN A 262 34.88 13.71 -3.00
C ASN A 262 35.27 14.01 -4.46
N GLU A 263 36.33 14.79 -4.66
CA GLU A 263 36.80 15.21 -6.00
C GLU A 263 37.25 14.03 -6.88
N ARG A 264 37.76 12.97 -6.27
CA ARG A 264 38.16 11.76 -7.02
C ARG A 264 36.96 11.05 -7.62
N LEU A 265 35.88 10.86 -6.84
CA LEU A 265 34.65 10.20 -7.31
C LEU A 265 33.90 11.07 -8.31
N LYS A 266 33.88 12.39 -8.13
CA LYS A 266 33.33 13.33 -9.10
C LYS A 266 34.08 13.25 -10.44
N ALA A 267 35.43 13.16 -10.41
CA ALA A 267 36.22 12.97 -11.60
C ALA A 267 36.01 11.63 -12.29
N GLU A 268 35.79 10.55 -11.52
CA GLU A 268 35.45 9.23 -12.06
C GLU A 268 34.10 9.27 -12.81
N VAL A 269 33.06 9.87 -12.21
CA VAL A 269 31.75 10.05 -12.88
C VAL A 269 31.88 10.94 -14.11
N ALA A 270 32.70 11.99 -14.08
CA ALA A 270 32.94 12.88 -15.23
C ALA A 270 33.78 12.26 -16.32
N SER A 271 34.38 11.09 -16.11
CA SER A 271 35.22 10.43 -17.13
C SER A 271 34.39 10.06 -18.37
N PRO A 272 35.01 10.07 -19.56
CA PRO A 272 34.32 9.72 -20.81
C PRO A 272 33.64 8.34 -20.77
N ALA A 273 34.32 7.33 -20.19
CA ALA A 273 33.78 5.98 -20.09
C ALA A 273 32.53 5.91 -19.21
N PHE A 274 32.53 6.60 -18.06
CA PHE A 274 31.38 6.63 -17.17
C PHE A 274 30.21 7.40 -17.81
N GLN A 275 30.48 8.54 -18.42
CA GLN A 275 29.47 9.35 -19.11
C GLN A 275 28.86 8.59 -20.30
N GLN A 276 29.67 7.81 -21.04
CA GLN A 276 29.14 6.94 -22.09
C GLN A 276 28.18 5.90 -21.53
N ARG A 277 28.52 5.25 -20.41
CA ARG A 277 27.64 4.29 -19.75
C ARG A 277 26.32 4.92 -19.32
N LEU A 278 26.34 6.11 -18.74
CA LEU A 278 25.13 6.84 -18.38
C LEU A 278 24.30 7.20 -19.60
N THR A 279 24.92 7.61 -20.69
CA THR A 279 24.22 7.90 -21.95
C THR A 279 23.52 6.66 -22.50
N GLU A 280 24.17 5.51 -22.45
CA GLU A 280 23.59 4.22 -22.88
C GLU A 280 22.39 3.84 -22.00
N LEU A 281 22.52 3.98 -20.68
CA LEU A 281 21.41 3.70 -19.73
C LEU A 281 20.22 4.63 -19.95
N ARG A 282 20.45 5.92 -20.20
CA ARG A 282 19.39 6.90 -20.49
C ARG A 282 18.69 6.64 -21.81
N ALA A 283 19.42 6.17 -22.83
CA ALA A 283 18.90 5.99 -24.17
C ALA A 283 17.93 4.82 -24.31
N LYS A 284 17.95 3.86 -23.40
CA LYS A 284 17.07 2.68 -23.43
C LYS A 284 15.61 3.09 -23.24
N GLU A 285 14.72 2.48 -24.01
CA GLU A 285 13.26 2.68 -23.89
C GLU A 285 12.72 2.19 -22.55
N ASN A 286 13.22 1.04 -22.10
CA ASN A 286 12.93 0.46 -20.81
C ASN A 286 14.06 0.72 -19.81
N VAL A 287 13.72 0.75 -18.52
CA VAL A 287 14.75 0.80 -17.46
C VAL A 287 15.58 -0.48 -17.51
N ASP A 288 16.87 -0.33 -17.64
CA ASP A 288 17.86 -1.40 -17.44
C ASP A 288 18.16 -1.50 -15.95
N TYR A 289 17.31 -2.19 -15.20
CA TYR A 289 17.45 -2.28 -13.76
C TYR A 289 18.78 -2.85 -13.31
N THR A 290 19.27 -3.90 -13.97
CA THR A 290 20.58 -4.49 -13.67
C THR A 290 21.68 -3.46 -13.88
N GLY A 291 21.74 -2.83 -15.05
CA GLY A 291 22.76 -1.82 -15.36
C GLY A 291 22.72 -0.61 -14.45
N VAL A 292 21.51 -0.11 -14.13
CA VAL A 292 21.33 1.03 -13.23
C VAL A 292 21.78 0.70 -11.81
N ILE A 293 21.28 -0.41 -11.25
CA ILE A 293 21.56 -0.79 -9.86
C ILE A 293 23.05 -1.12 -9.68
N GLU A 294 23.65 -1.89 -10.57
CA GLU A 294 25.08 -2.18 -10.52
C GLU A 294 25.91 -0.89 -10.52
N THR A 295 25.57 0.06 -11.40
CA THR A 295 26.31 1.34 -11.49
C THR A 295 26.14 2.18 -10.22
N LYS A 296 24.90 2.31 -9.72
CA LYS A 296 24.63 3.09 -8.50
C LYS A 296 25.23 2.46 -7.25
N ILE A 297 25.03 1.16 -7.04
CA ILE A 297 25.54 0.46 -5.85
C ILE A 297 27.07 0.48 -5.82
N ALA A 298 27.74 0.24 -6.95
CA ALA A 298 29.19 0.31 -7.02
C ALA A 298 29.73 1.69 -6.65
N MET A 299 29.11 2.77 -7.15
CA MET A 299 29.54 4.14 -6.82
C MET A 299 29.19 4.49 -5.36
N LEU A 300 27.99 4.17 -4.89
CA LEU A 300 27.56 4.42 -3.51
C LEU A 300 28.44 3.66 -2.51
N ARG A 301 28.91 2.44 -2.87
CA ARG A 301 29.86 1.70 -2.01
C ARG A 301 31.19 2.44 -1.90
N GLN A 302 31.72 2.97 -3.00
CA GLN A 302 32.92 3.80 -2.95
C GLN A 302 32.72 5.06 -2.13
N VAL A 303 31.57 5.70 -2.27
CA VAL A 303 31.19 6.87 -1.44
C VAL A 303 31.21 6.51 0.04
N PHE A 304 30.55 5.42 0.42
CA PHE A 304 30.49 4.95 1.79
C PHE A 304 31.86 4.58 2.37
N ASP A 305 32.66 3.82 1.63
CA ASP A 305 33.99 3.36 2.07
C ASP A 305 34.99 4.52 2.26
N GLN A 306 34.84 5.59 1.49
CA GLN A 306 35.73 6.77 1.51
C GLN A 306 35.16 7.94 2.31
N ALA A 307 33.90 7.86 2.75
CA ALA A 307 33.24 8.94 3.45
C ALA A 307 33.88 9.21 4.82
N LYS A 308 34.08 10.50 5.08
CA LYS A 308 34.33 11.04 6.43
C LYS A 308 33.15 11.91 6.77
N LEU A 309 32.18 11.34 7.49
CA LEU A 309 31.01 12.09 7.91
C LEU A 309 31.42 13.23 8.84
N SER A 310 30.87 14.42 8.62
CA SER A 310 30.93 15.47 9.63
C SER A 310 30.23 15.02 10.93
N ALA A 311 30.54 15.67 12.04
CA ALA A 311 29.87 15.35 13.32
C ALA A 311 28.35 15.48 13.21
N GLU A 312 27.84 16.46 12.47
CA GLU A 312 26.43 16.68 12.21
C GLU A 312 25.81 15.52 11.39
N ARG A 313 26.47 15.14 10.29
CA ARG A 313 26.02 14.02 9.43
C ARG A 313 26.03 12.69 10.18
N GLN A 314 27.07 12.45 10.99
CA GLN A 314 27.15 11.23 11.82
C GLN A 314 26.00 11.20 12.84
N ALA A 315 25.73 12.30 13.52
CA ALA A 315 24.62 12.38 14.46
C ALA A 315 23.26 12.17 13.77
N ALA A 316 23.06 12.71 12.57
CA ALA A 316 21.84 12.51 11.79
C ALA A 316 21.69 11.03 11.38
N PHE A 317 22.76 10.39 10.93
CA PHE A 317 22.77 8.97 10.58
C PHE A 317 22.49 8.10 11.81
N ASP A 318 23.15 8.36 12.94
CA ASP A 318 22.93 7.60 14.16
C ASP A 318 21.48 7.74 14.68
N SER A 319 20.91 8.94 14.61
CA SER A 319 19.49 9.18 14.94
C SER A 319 18.55 8.44 14.02
N PHE A 320 18.83 8.40 12.72
CA PHE A 320 18.04 7.65 11.75
C PHE A 320 18.07 6.15 12.04
N VAL A 321 19.25 5.59 12.32
CA VAL A 321 19.42 4.18 12.65
C VAL A 321 18.67 3.83 13.95
N ALA A 322 18.79 4.66 14.98
CA ALA A 322 18.09 4.47 16.25
C ALA A 322 16.56 4.53 16.07
N ALA A 323 16.05 5.48 15.29
CA ALA A 323 14.62 5.61 15.00
C ALA A 323 14.07 4.45 14.16
N GLY A 324 14.89 3.87 13.28
CA GLY A 324 14.54 2.71 12.46
C GLY A 324 14.40 1.41 13.22
N SER A 325 14.97 1.34 14.43
CA SER A 325 14.92 0.20 15.34
C SER A 325 15.21 -1.16 14.65
N ASP A 326 14.62 -2.24 15.13
CA ASP A 326 14.85 -3.59 14.62
C ASP A 326 14.49 -3.74 13.12
N SER A 327 13.44 -3.10 12.67
CA SER A 327 13.00 -3.22 11.27
C SER A 327 14.04 -2.72 10.27
N LEU A 328 14.75 -1.64 10.59
CA LEU A 328 15.82 -1.14 9.74
C LEU A 328 17.04 -2.08 9.73
N GLN A 329 17.40 -2.62 10.90
CA GLN A 329 18.46 -3.61 11.01
C GLN A 329 18.12 -4.89 10.22
N GLN A 330 16.88 -5.34 10.29
CA GLN A 330 16.37 -6.48 9.52
C GLN A 330 16.52 -6.23 8.01
N GLN A 331 16.11 -5.07 7.52
CA GLN A 331 16.22 -4.71 6.10
C GLN A 331 17.68 -4.67 5.64
N ALA A 332 18.55 -4.00 6.39
CA ALA A 332 19.96 -3.88 6.01
C ALA A 332 20.70 -5.23 6.06
N THR A 333 20.40 -6.05 7.06
CA THR A 333 20.96 -7.40 7.20
C THR A 333 20.50 -8.31 6.06
N PHE A 334 19.22 -8.26 5.70
CA PHE A 334 18.68 -9.01 4.55
C PHE A 334 19.38 -8.65 3.26
N ASP A 335 19.48 -7.35 2.96
CA ASP A 335 20.10 -6.87 1.72
C ASP A 335 21.59 -7.27 1.65
N ALA A 336 22.31 -7.17 2.76
CA ALA A 336 23.71 -7.59 2.84
C ALA A 336 23.87 -9.11 2.68
N LEU A 337 23.01 -9.92 3.30
CA LEU A 337 23.03 -11.38 3.15
C LEU A 337 22.71 -11.81 1.72
N GLN A 338 21.68 -11.23 1.10
CA GLN A 338 21.31 -11.57 -0.26
C GLN A 338 22.44 -11.25 -1.24
N ALA A 339 23.08 -10.09 -1.10
CA ALA A 339 24.24 -9.72 -1.89
C ALA A 339 25.41 -10.70 -1.67
N HIS A 340 25.64 -11.13 -0.44
CA HIS A 340 26.67 -12.10 -0.10
C HIS A 340 26.43 -13.47 -0.78
N PHE A 341 25.20 -13.98 -0.76
CA PHE A 341 24.87 -15.26 -1.41
C PHE A 341 24.97 -15.17 -2.93
N TYR A 342 24.50 -14.09 -3.55
CA TYR A 342 24.68 -13.89 -4.99
C TYR A 342 26.16 -13.77 -5.39
N ALA A 343 26.99 -13.13 -4.59
CA ALA A 343 28.43 -13.03 -4.84
C ALA A 343 29.14 -14.39 -4.81
N LYS A 344 28.58 -15.37 -4.12
CA LYS A 344 29.05 -16.78 -4.13
C LYS A 344 28.53 -17.59 -5.33
N GLY A 345 27.71 -16.98 -6.19
CA GLY A 345 27.09 -17.67 -7.33
C GLY A 345 25.88 -18.53 -6.96
N GLU A 346 25.33 -18.35 -5.77
CA GLU A 346 24.11 -19.05 -5.32
C GLU A 346 22.86 -18.39 -5.91
N ASN A 347 21.80 -19.18 -6.15
CA ASN A 347 20.48 -18.63 -6.42
C ASN A 347 19.88 -18.14 -5.08
N ALA A 348 19.72 -16.84 -4.92
CA ALA A 348 19.37 -16.21 -3.66
C ALA A 348 18.20 -15.23 -3.78
N TRP A 349 17.19 -15.58 -4.61
CA TRP A 349 16.06 -14.71 -4.91
C TRP A 349 15.25 -14.28 -3.66
N GLY A 350 15.33 -15.03 -2.59
CA GLY A 350 14.69 -14.74 -1.32
C GLY A 350 15.13 -15.72 -0.23
N TRP A 351 14.76 -15.42 0.99
CA TRP A 351 15.10 -16.21 2.17
C TRP A 351 14.69 -17.71 2.09
N PRO A 352 13.61 -18.14 1.40
CA PRO A 352 13.23 -19.55 1.35
C PRO A 352 14.27 -20.47 0.72
N VAL A 353 15.13 -19.93 -0.15
CA VAL A 353 16.18 -20.71 -0.85
C VAL A 353 17.57 -20.53 -0.23
N TRP A 354 17.71 -19.72 0.82
CA TRP A 354 18.97 -19.54 1.53
C TRP A 354 19.35 -20.80 2.32
N PRO A 355 20.60 -20.93 2.78
CA PRO A 355 20.95 -21.98 3.72
C PRO A 355 20.06 -21.93 4.97
N GLU A 356 19.68 -23.10 5.51
CA GLU A 356 18.69 -23.24 6.57
C GLU A 356 18.93 -22.31 7.78
N ALA A 357 20.18 -22.15 8.20
CA ALA A 357 20.56 -21.30 9.32
C ALA A 357 20.28 -19.79 9.09
N PHE A 358 19.99 -19.39 7.86
CA PHE A 358 19.72 -17.98 7.47
C PHE A 358 18.29 -17.73 7.04
N ARG A 359 17.42 -18.72 7.09
CA ARG A 359 16.01 -18.59 6.68
C ARG A 359 15.11 -17.90 7.70
N ASP A 360 15.64 -17.58 8.86
CA ASP A 360 14.94 -16.84 9.92
C ASP A 360 15.90 -15.81 10.51
N TYR A 361 15.47 -14.55 10.53
CA TYR A 361 16.24 -13.44 11.11
C TYR A 361 16.66 -13.72 12.55
N HIS A 362 15.82 -14.39 13.34
CA HIS A 362 16.05 -14.65 14.76
C HIS A 362 17.02 -15.84 15.03
N ASN A 363 17.45 -16.53 13.97
CA ASN A 363 18.47 -17.56 14.13
C ASN A 363 19.81 -16.92 14.56
N PRO A 364 20.49 -17.45 15.60
CA PRO A 364 21.78 -16.93 16.08
C PRO A 364 22.85 -16.80 14.99
N ALA A 365 22.82 -17.64 13.95
CA ALA A 365 23.74 -17.57 12.83
C ALA A 365 23.66 -16.24 12.08
N VAL A 366 22.47 -15.64 11.98
CA VAL A 366 22.27 -14.33 11.33
C VAL A 366 22.96 -13.23 12.14
N ALA A 367 22.75 -13.19 13.45
CA ALA A 367 23.40 -12.20 14.32
C ALA A 367 24.94 -12.36 14.30
N ALA A 368 25.45 -13.58 14.31
CA ALA A 368 26.88 -13.86 14.20
C ALA A 368 27.45 -13.36 12.86
N TRP A 369 26.79 -13.67 11.75
CA TRP A 369 27.19 -13.20 10.43
C TRP A 369 27.17 -11.66 10.33
N ALA A 370 26.13 -11.01 10.84
CA ALA A 370 26.03 -9.55 10.84
C ALA A 370 27.14 -8.90 11.66
N SER A 371 27.55 -9.50 12.78
CA SER A 371 28.68 -9.06 13.60
C SER A 371 30.00 -9.14 12.84
N GLU A 372 30.20 -10.19 12.05
CA GLU A 372 31.41 -10.38 11.22
C GLU A 372 31.43 -9.48 9.99
N HIS A 373 30.25 -9.03 9.52
CA HIS A 373 30.06 -8.24 8.30
C HIS A 373 29.44 -6.85 8.57
N GLN A 374 29.83 -6.22 9.68
CA GLN A 374 29.26 -4.95 10.13
C GLN A 374 29.30 -3.85 9.08
N GLN A 375 30.37 -3.79 8.28
CA GLN A 375 30.50 -2.76 7.22
C GLN A 375 29.51 -2.98 6.07
N ASP A 376 29.19 -4.23 5.73
CA ASP A 376 28.23 -4.53 4.69
C ASP A 376 26.81 -4.18 5.17
N VAL A 377 26.47 -4.50 6.41
CA VAL A 377 25.18 -4.10 7.01
C VAL A 377 25.10 -2.57 7.13
N ALA A 378 26.15 -1.92 7.62
CA ALA A 378 26.19 -0.45 7.74
C ALA A 378 26.03 0.26 6.40
N PHE A 379 26.55 -0.30 5.32
CA PHE A 379 26.35 0.22 3.97
C PHE A 379 24.86 0.30 3.59
N TYR A 380 24.09 -0.75 3.82
CA TYR A 380 22.65 -0.75 3.54
C TYR A 380 21.84 0.12 4.49
N LEU A 381 22.26 0.29 5.75
CA LEU A 381 21.72 1.33 6.65
C LEU A 381 21.93 2.72 6.07
N TYR A 382 23.13 2.99 5.57
CA TYR A 382 23.49 4.26 4.93
C TYR A 382 22.67 4.52 3.67
N LEU A 383 22.39 3.51 2.83
CA LEU A 383 21.53 3.66 1.66
C LEU A 383 20.10 4.04 2.04
N GLN A 384 19.54 3.43 3.06
CA GLN A 384 18.21 3.82 3.53
C GLN A 384 18.18 5.24 4.11
N PHE A 385 19.23 5.64 4.82
CA PHE A 385 19.40 7.01 5.29
C PHE A 385 19.41 8.02 4.13
N LEU A 386 20.16 7.76 3.07
CA LEU A 386 20.19 8.61 1.89
C LEU A 386 18.84 8.68 1.17
N ALA A 387 18.17 7.54 1.01
CA ALA A 387 16.86 7.48 0.37
C ALA A 387 15.80 8.28 1.17
N ASP A 388 15.76 8.09 2.48
CA ASP A 388 14.84 8.82 3.38
C ASP A 388 15.08 10.34 3.33
N GLU A 389 16.36 10.74 3.37
CA GLU A 389 16.74 12.16 3.28
C GLU A 389 16.32 12.78 1.94
N GLN A 390 16.54 12.11 0.82
CA GLN A 390 16.21 12.64 -0.49
C GLN A 390 14.69 12.67 -0.73
N LEU A 391 13.92 11.71 -0.24
CA LEU A 391 12.47 11.77 -0.28
C LEU A 391 11.94 12.93 0.56
N ALA A 392 12.49 13.14 1.77
CA ALA A 392 12.12 14.25 2.62
C ALA A 392 12.42 15.63 1.97
N GLN A 393 13.54 15.73 1.23
CA GLN A 393 13.88 16.92 0.46
C GLN A 393 12.86 17.17 -0.66
N ALA A 394 12.44 16.14 -1.38
CA ALA A 394 11.42 16.26 -2.43
C ALA A 394 10.06 16.72 -1.85
N ASP A 395 9.65 16.17 -0.72
CA ASP A 395 8.43 16.58 -0.01
C ASP A 395 8.53 18.06 0.47
N ALA A 396 9.67 18.46 1.00
CA ALA A 396 9.91 19.86 1.39
C ALA A 396 9.82 20.81 0.20
N ARG A 397 10.33 20.42 -0.97
CA ARG A 397 10.22 21.19 -2.22
C ARG A 397 8.76 21.34 -2.67
N ALA A 398 7.96 20.27 -2.57
CA ALA A 398 6.54 20.33 -2.86
C ALA A 398 5.79 21.32 -1.97
N LYS A 399 6.06 21.30 -0.67
CA LYS A 399 5.48 22.23 0.31
C LYS A 399 5.92 23.67 0.08
N ALA A 400 7.21 23.88 -0.18
CA ALA A 400 7.75 25.20 -0.50
C ALA A 400 7.19 25.78 -1.80
N ALA A 401 6.83 24.94 -2.75
CA ALA A 401 6.17 25.33 -3.99
C ALA A 401 4.67 25.67 -3.82
N GLY A 402 4.12 25.51 -2.62
CA GLY A 402 2.73 25.84 -2.29
C GLY A 402 1.68 24.81 -2.68
N MET A 403 2.07 23.57 -2.92
CA MET A 403 1.12 22.48 -3.16
C MET A 403 0.24 22.25 -1.94
N VAL A 404 -1.06 22.10 -2.13
CA VAL A 404 -2.03 21.79 -1.06
C VAL A 404 -1.77 20.43 -0.44
N MET A 405 -1.46 19.43 -1.26
CA MET A 405 -1.20 18.05 -0.84
C MET A 405 0.28 17.69 -0.90
N GLY A 406 0.97 18.12 -1.95
CA GLY A 406 2.34 17.70 -2.21
C GLY A 406 2.42 16.31 -2.84
N ILE A 407 3.28 15.44 -2.33
CA ILE A 407 3.43 14.07 -2.82
C ILE A 407 2.31 13.20 -2.26
N TYR A 408 1.66 12.37 -3.09
CA TYR A 408 0.97 11.22 -2.59
C TYR A 408 1.77 9.93 -2.88
N ARG A 409 1.89 9.10 -1.84
CA ARG A 409 2.52 7.78 -1.90
C ARG A 409 1.46 6.70 -2.13
N ASP A 410 1.91 5.51 -2.50
CA ASP A 410 1.07 4.35 -2.73
C ASP A 410 1.53 3.19 -1.84
N LEU A 411 0.61 2.60 -1.09
CA LEU A 411 0.87 1.45 -0.23
C LEU A 411 0.40 0.18 -0.93
N ALA A 412 1.35 -0.68 -1.29
CA ALA A 412 1.06 -1.99 -1.87
C ALA A 412 0.28 -2.88 -0.90
N VAL A 413 -0.57 -3.76 -1.44
CA VAL A 413 -1.45 -4.63 -0.65
C VAL A 413 -0.69 -5.65 0.19
N GLY A 414 0.51 -6.05 -0.24
CA GLY A 414 1.33 -7.04 0.44
C GLY A 414 2.79 -6.98 0.06
N VAL A 415 3.52 -8.02 0.44
CA VAL A 415 4.94 -8.21 0.15
C VAL A 415 5.16 -9.55 -0.55
N SER A 416 6.26 -9.68 -1.30
CA SER A 416 6.58 -10.93 -1.97
C SER A 416 6.96 -12.04 -0.98
N GLU A 417 6.83 -13.29 -1.40
CA GLU A 417 7.12 -14.49 -0.59
C GLU A 417 8.52 -14.47 0.02
N GLY A 418 9.51 -14.06 -0.76
CA GLY A 418 10.91 -14.00 -0.35
C GLY A 418 11.32 -12.73 0.40
N SER A 419 10.37 -11.93 0.85
CA SER A 419 10.56 -10.59 1.40
C SER A 419 11.26 -10.56 2.77
N THR A 420 11.85 -9.41 3.07
CA THR A 420 12.40 -9.11 4.40
C THR A 420 11.32 -9.09 5.47
N GLU A 421 10.14 -8.53 5.18
CA GLU A 421 9.05 -8.46 6.16
C GLU A 421 8.64 -9.84 6.65
N ILE A 422 8.53 -10.83 5.75
CA ILE A 422 8.18 -12.21 6.13
C ILE A 422 9.36 -12.88 6.83
N TRP A 423 10.58 -12.74 6.31
CA TRP A 423 11.78 -13.32 6.90
C TRP A 423 11.96 -12.98 8.37
N ALA A 424 11.69 -11.74 8.72
CA ALA A 424 11.83 -11.23 10.08
C ALA A 424 10.60 -11.47 10.96
N ASN A 425 9.43 -11.80 10.39
CA ASN A 425 8.15 -11.88 11.11
C ASN A 425 7.30 -13.05 10.61
N GLN A 426 7.88 -14.25 10.55
CA GLN A 426 7.22 -15.43 9.95
C GLN A 426 5.93 -15.81 10.66
N ASP A 427 5.82 -15.58 11.98
CA ASP A 427 4.60 -15.88 12.74
C ASP A 427 3.43 -14.94 12.40
N LEU A 428 3.74 -13.74 11.91
CA LEU A 428 2.72 -12.77 11.50
C LEU A 428 2.06 -13.12 10.17
N TYR A 429 2.80 -13.80 9.27
CA TYR A 429 2.37 -14.09 7.91
C TYR A 429 1.91 -15.54 7.76
N CYS A 430 1.09 -15.79 6.73
CA CYS A 430 0.65 -17.12 6.34
C CYS A 430 1.30 -17.50 4.99
N PRO A 431 2.57 -17.99 4.99
CA PRO A 431 3.29 -18.29 3.75
C PRO A 431 2.70 -19.47 2.96
N LYS A 432 1.81 -20.24 3.56
CA LYS A 432 1.06 -21.31 2.90
C LYS A 432 -0.25 -20.84 2.24
N ALA A 433 -0.48 -19.55 2.17
CA ALA A 433 -1.58 -18.94 1.43
C ALA A 433 -1.06 -17.78 0.61
N SER A 434 -1.85 -17.33 -0.34
CA SER A 434 -1.52 -16.17 -1.17
C SER A 434 -2.74 -15.28 -1.34
N VAL A 435 -2.53 -13.98 -1.35
CA VAL A 435 -3.58 -13.01 -1.68
C VAL A 435 -3.89 -13.07 -3.17
N GLY A 436 -5.14 -12.90 -3.51
CA GLY A 436 -5.59 -12.87 -4.89
C GLY A 436 -6.97 -12.25 -5.05
N ALA A 437 -7.65 -12.65 -6.10
CA ALA A 437 -9.02 -12.24 -6.38
C ALA A 437 -9.83 -13.45 -6.88
N PRO A 438 -11.13 -13.51 -6.54
CA PRO A 438 -12.00 -14.55 -7.06
C PRO A 438 -12.20 -14.42 -8.58
N PRO A 439 -12.69 -15.47 -9.26
CA PRO A 439 -13.06 -15.39 -10.67
C PRO A 439 -14.00 -14.23 -10.97
N ASP A 440 -13.71 -13.51 -12.03
CA ASP A 440 -14.53 -12.42 -12.55
C ASP A 440 -14.64 -12.46 -14.08
N ILE A 441 -15.33 -11.48 -14.67
CA ILE A 441 -15.57 -11.40 -16.12
C ILE A 441 -14.26 -11.24 -16.90
N LEU A 442 -13.27 -10.56 -16.33
CA LEU A 442 -11.98 -10.29 -16.96
C LEU A 442 -10.94 -11.37 -16.62
N GLY A 443 -11.12 -12.05 -15.49
CA GLY A 443 -10.26 -13.14 -15.01
C GLY A 443 -11.07 -14.38 -14.59
N PRO A 444 -11.61 -15.17 -15.55
CA PRO A 444 -12.51 -16.30 -15.24
C PRO A 444 -11.93 -17.38 -14.33
N LEU A 445 -10.61 -17.44 -14.21
CA LEU A 445 -9.89 -18.36 -13.32
C LEU A 445 -9.53 -17.73 -11.95
N GLY A 446 -9.88 -16.46 -11.76
CA GLY A 446 -9.40 -15.66 -10.64
C GLY A 446 -7.93 -15.26 -10.80
N GLN A 447 -7.40 -14.62 -9.78
CA GLN A 447 -6.01 -14.16 -9.77
C GLN A 447 -5.31 -14.63 -8.50
N ASN A 448 -4.06 -15.04 -8.63
CA ASN A 448 -3.14 -15.27 -7.53
C ASN A 448 -1.99 -14.28 -7.64
N TRP A 449 -1.86 -13.39 -6.66
CA TRP A 449 -0.86 -12.32 -6.70
C TRP A 449 0.49 -12.72 -6.09
N GLY A 450 0.61 -13.91 -5.53
CA GLY A 450 1.85 -14.42 -4.97
C GLY A 450 2.31 -13.71 -3.69
N LEU A 451 1.40 -13.10 -2.95
CA LEU A 451 1.67 -12.30 -1.77
C LEU A 451 1.11 -13.00 -0.52
N PRO A 452 1.96 -13.57 0.35
CA PRO A 452 1.47 -14.17 1.58
C PRO A 452 0.74 -13.15 2.46
N PRO A 453 -0.48 -13.46 2.94
CA PRO A 453 -1.26 -12.53 3.77
C PRO A 453 -0.78 -12.50 5.22
N MET A 454 -1.09 -11.41 5.92
CA MET A 454 -0.97 -11.34 7.38
C MET A 454 -2.09 -12.15 8.04
N ASN A 455 -1.75 -12.86 9.12
CA ASN A 455 -2.72 -13.57 9.95
C ASN A 455 -3.48 -12.57 10.84
N PRO A 456 -4.81 -12.42 10.70
CA PRO A 456 -5.57 -11.46 11.50
C PRO A 456 -5.52 -11.75 13.00
N ASN A 457 -5.40 -13.01 13.41
CA ASN A 457 -5.25 -13.37 14.83
C ASN A 457 -3.91 -12.88 15.39
N GLN A 458 -2.82 -13.02 14.64
CA GLN A 458 -1.50 -12.55 15.05
C GLN A 458 -1.41 -11.03 15.08
N LEU A 459 -2.11 -10.34 14.16
CA LEU A 459 -2.24 -8.88 14.22
C LEU A 459 -2.88 -8.42 15.54
N PHE A 460 -3.95 -9.09 15.95
CA PHE A 460 -4.63 -8.80 17.22
C PHE A 460 -3.73 -9.07 18.41
N GLU A 461 -3.06 -10.22 18.48
CA GLU A 461 -2.13 -10.58 19.55
C GLU A 461 -0.92 -9.62 19.63
N ALA A 462 -0.47 -9.08 18.51
CA ALA A 462 0.55 -8.03 18.44
C ALA A 462 0.02 -6.62 18.76
N ALA A 463 -1.21 -6.51 19.27
CA ALA A 463 -1.89 -5.24 19.55
C ALA A 463 -1.85 -4.27 18.37
N TYR A 464 -1.99 -4.78 17.16
CA TYR A 464 -1.95 -4.07 15.87
C TYR A 464 -0.66 -3.28 15.58
N GLN A 465 0.41 -3.49 16.34
CA GLN A 465 1.67 -2.76 16.13
C GLN A 465 2.19 -2.85 14.70
N PRO A 466 2.13 -4.02 14.00
CA PRO A 466 2.57 -4.09 12.61
C PRO A 466 1.82 -3.12 11.68
N MET A 467 0.52 -2.92 11.90
CA MET A 467 -0.28 -1.98 11.10
C MET A 467 0.01 -0.51 11.44
N VAL A 468 0.24 -0.21 12.72
CA VAL A 468 0.68 1.12 13.16
C VAL A 468 1.99 1.50 12.47
N ASP A 469 2.96 0.61 12.52
CA ASP A 469 4.28 0.82 11.91
C ASP A 469 4.20 0.96 10.39
N LEU A 470 3.37 0.15 9.76
CA LEU A 470 3.14 0.19 8.31
C LEU A 470 2.55 1.52 7.85
N PHE A 471 1.47 1.97 8.48
CA PHE A 471 0.83 3.24 8.14
C PHE A 471 1.76 4.42 8.41
N ARG A 472 2.40 4.45 9.57
CA ARG A 472 3.33 5.50 9.96
C ARG A 472 4.49 5.63 8.97
N ALA A 473 5.10 4.52 8.57
CA ALA A 473 6.20 4.50 7.61
C ALA A 473 5.79 5.08 6.24
N ASN A 474 4.56 4.79 5.79
CA ASN A 474 4.06 5.20 4.49
C ASN A 474 3.46 6.62 4.45
N MET A 475 3.15 7.21 5.60
CA MET A 475 2.65 8.57 5.70
C MET A 475 3.77 9.60 5.95
N ARG A 476 5.01 9.16 6.00
CA ARG A 476 6.17 10.07 6.10
C ARG A 476 6.48 10.71 4.75
N SER A 477 6.88 11.99 4.80
CA SER A 477 7.35 12.75 3.62
C SER A 477 6.35 12.71 2.46
N CYS A 478 5.08 12.92 2.78
CA CYS A 478 4.00 13.02 1.81
C CYS A 478 2.80 13.79 2.40
N GLY A 479 1.85 14.17 1.57
CA GLY A 479 0.60 14.81 1.98
C GLY A 479 -0.62 13.94 1.78
N ALA A 480 -0.48 12.79 1.09
CA ALA A 480 -1.53 11.81 0.94
C ALA A 480 -0.96 10.40 0.77
N LEU A 481 -1.78 9.41 1.10
CA LEU A 481 -1.49 7.99 0.90
C LEU A 481 -2.65 7.32 0.16
N ARG A 482 -2.35 6.73 -0.99
CA ARG A 482 -3.24 5.79 -1.66
C ARG A 482 -3.01 4.40 -1.08
N ILE A 483 -4.06 3.73 -0.69
CA ILE A 483 -4.01 2.34 -0.25
C ILE A 483 -4.52 1.47 -1.40
N ASP A 484 -3.61 0.67 -1.93
CA ASP A 484 -3.92 -0.31 -2.96
C ASP A 484 -4.85 -1.38 -2.39
N HIS A 485 -5.92 -1.70 -3.14
CA HIS A 485 -6.96 -2.65 -2.70
C HIS A 485 -7.43 -2.39 -1.26
N VAL A 486 -8.04 -1.23 -1.02
CA VAL A 486 -8.44 -0.79 0.34
C VAL A 486 -9.39 -1.76 1.05
N MET A 487 -10.13 -2.60 0.28
CA MET A 487 -10.95 -3.68 0.84
C MET A 487 -10.15 -4.66 1.70
N ALA A 488 -8.82 -4.69 1.56
CA ALA A 488 -7.92 -5.47 2.41
C ALA A 488 -8.04 -5.15 3.90
N LEU A 489 -8.53 -3.97 4.27
CA LEU A 489 -8.82 -3.61 5.66
C LEU A 489 -10.06 -4.33 6.21
N LEU A 490 -10.95 -4.78 5.33
CA LEU A 490 -12.16 -5.54 5.67
C LEU A 490 -11.98 -7.03 5.42
N ARG A 491 -11.52 -7.41 4.24
CA ARG A 491 -11.34 -8.80 3.82
C ARG A 491 -10.34 -8.94 2.69
N LEU A 492 -9.67 -10.08 2.65
CA LEU A 492 -8.80 -10.50 1.55
C LEU A 492 -9.24 -11.85 1.01
N TRP A 493 -9.13 -12.01 -0.31
CA TRP A 493 -9.25 -13.32 -0.95
C TRP A 493 -7.95 -14.08 -0.79
N TRP A 494 -7.99 -15.20 -0.08
CA TRP A 494 -6.84 -16.10 0.08
C TRP A 494 -6.95 -17.28 -0.84
N VAL A 495 -5.86 -17.60 -1.52
CA VAL A 495 -5.74 -18.75 -2.42
C VAL A 495 -4.92 -19.83 -1.72
N PRO A 496 -5.41 -21.09 -1.69
CA PRO A 496 -4.67 -22.20 -1.11
C PRO A 496 -3.38 -22.50 -1.88
N PRO A 497 -2.35 -23.08 -1.25
CA PRO A 497 -1.09 -23.38 -1.90
C PRO A 497 -1.29 -24.42 -3.01
N GLY A 498 -0.77 -24.12 -4.21
CA GLY A 498 -0.82 -25.00 -5.37
C GLY A 498 -2.19 -25.18 -6.03
N GLU A 499 -3.21 -24.47 -5.55
CA GLU A 499 -4.57 -24.54 -6.08
C GLU A 499 -4.92 -23.34 -6.97
N SER A 500 -6.00 -23.50 -7.73
CA SER A 500 -6.58 -22.42 -8.51
C SER A 500 -7.13 -21.32 -7.60
N ALA A 501 -7.03 -20.07 -8.03
CA ALA A 501 -7.64 -18.94 -7.33
C ALA A 501 -9.16 -19.09 -7.15
N ALA A 502 -9.83 -19.89 -8.00
CA ALA A 502 -11.26 -20.22 -7.86
C ALA A 502 -11.59 -21.00 -6.58
N LYS A 503 -10.61 -21.68 -5.98
CA LYS A 503 -10.76 -22.44 -4.72
C LYS A 503 -10.43 -21.63 -3.47
N GLY A 504 -10.32 -20.32 -3.59
CA GLY A 504 -10.06 -19.42 -2.48
C GLY A 504 -11.26 -19.17 -1.56
N ALA A 505 -11.02 -18.35 -0.56
CA ALA A 505 -12.04 -17.84 0.36
C ALA A 505 -11.70 -16.43 0.82
N TYR A 506 -12.71 -15.63 1.17
CA TYR A 506 -12.51 -14.38 1.87
C TYR A 506 -12.20 -14.61 3.35
N ILE A 507 -11.16 -13.94 3.82
CA ILE A 507 -10.78 -13.87 5.24
C ILE A 507 -11.04 -12.45 5.72
N TYR A 508 -11.79 -12.29 6.79
CA TYR A 508 -12.14 -11.00 7.35
C TYR A 508 -11.08 -10.47 8.32
N TYR A 509 -10.87 -9.16 8.27
CA TYR A 509 -9.99 -8.40 9.15
C TYR A 509 -10.81 -7.43 10.01
N PRO A 510 -10.26 -6.94 11.12
CA PRO A 510 -10.97 -6.03 12.04
C PRO A 510 -11.01 -4.61 11.46
N VAL A 511 -11.86 -4.37 10.48
CA VAL A 511 -11.93 -3.15 9.68
C VAL A 511 -12.09 -1.88 10.52
N ASN A 512 -12.94 -1.91 11.55
CA ASN A 512 -13.18 -0.73 12.39
C ASN A 512 -11.94 -0.34 13.20
N ASP A 513 -11.22 -1.32 13.72
CA ASP A 513 -9.97 -1.11 14.45
C ASP A 513 -8.87 -0.59 13.53
N LEU A 514 -8.73 -1.18 12.33
CA LEU A 514 -7.72 -0.76 11.34
C LEU A 514 -8.01 0.64 10.79
N LEU A 515 -9.27 0.97 10.53
CA LEU A 515 -9.66 2.33 10.12
C LEU A 515 -9.44 3.35 11.25
N GLY A 516 -9.59 2.95 12.52
CA GLY A 516 -9.23 3.79 13.66
C GLY A 516 -7.75 4.13 13.69
N ILE A 517 -6.90 3.14 13.57
CA ILE A 517 -5.45 3.32 13.52
C ILE A 517 -5.05 4.17 12.31
N LEU A 518 -5.66 3.91 11.16
CA LEU A 518 -5.45 4.69 9.94
C LEU A 518 -5.79 6.17 10.16
N ALA A 519 -6.93 6.46 10.81
CA ALA A 519 -7.34 7.83 11.13
C ALA A 519 -6.36 8.51 12.09
N LEU A 520 -5.88 7.81 13.12
CA LEU A 520 -4.92 8.37 14.07
C LEU A 520 -3.59 8.73 13.41
N GLU A 521 -3.03 7.82 12.62
CA GLU A 521 -1.78 8.08 11.90
C GLU A 521 -1.97 9.16 10.81
N SER A 522 -3.13 9.19 10.15
CA SER A 522 -3.51 10.23 9.19
C SER A 522 -3.46 11.63 9.80
N HIS A 523 -4.04 11.82 10.99
CA HIS A 523 -3.98 13.11 11.70
C HIS A 523 -2.57 13.46 12.16
N ARG A 524 -1.81 12.51 12.69
CA ARG A 524 -0.44 12.74 13.16
C ARG A 524 0.51 13.17 12.06
N ASN A 525 0.33 12.61 10.87
CA ASN A 525 1.16 12.89 9.71
C ASN A 525 0.54 13.92 8.74
N GLN A 526 -0.63 14.48 9.06
CA GLN A 526 -1.38 15.39 8.18
C GLN A 526 -1.51 14.83 6.76
N CYS A 527 -1.89 13.56 6.66
CA CYS A 527 -1.92 12.77 5.45
C CYS A 527 -3.36 12.42 5.07
N LEU A 528 -3.81 12.85 3.89
CA LEU A 528 -5.11 12.50 3.32
C LEU A 528 -5.08 11.05 2.82
N LEU A 529 -6.19 10.31 3.01
CA LEU A 529 -6.29 8.92 2.59
C LEU A 529 -7.14 8.76 1.35
N ILE A 530 -6.61 8.00 0.38
CA ILE A 530 -7.29 7.58 -0.84
C ILE A 530 -7.32 6.05 -0.85
N GLY A 531 -8.50 5.45 -0.88
CA GLY A 531 -8.66 4.01 -0.98
C GLY A 531 -8.94 3.59 -2.42
N GLU A 532 -8.11 2.72 -2.97
CA GLU A 532 -8.42 2.07 -4.24
C GLU A 532 -9.51 1.01 -3.97
N ASP A 533 -10.72 1.30 -4.42
CA ASP A 533 -11.96 0.53 -4.20
C ASP A 533 -12.56 0.00 -5.53
N LEU A 534 -11.69 -0.29 -6.50
CA LEU A 534 -12.08 -0.88 -7.79
C LEU A 534 -12.28 -2.39 -7.67
N GLY A 535 -13.02 -2.97 -8.63
CA GLY A 535 -13.27 -4.41 -8.72
C GLY A 535 -14.48 -4.88 -7.90
N THR A 536 -14.40 -6.05 -7.27
CA THR A 536 -15.49 -6.63 -6.47
C THR A 536 -15.56 -5.93 -5.10
N VAL A 537 -16.50 -5.02 -4.99
CA VAL A 537 -16.68 -4.17 -3.81
C VAL A 537 -17.77 -4.76 -2.90
N PRO A 538 -17.47 -5.05 -1.61
CA PRO A 538 -18.47 -5.50 -0.65
C PRO A 538 -19.57 -4.46 -0.45
N GLU A 539 -20.79 -4.91 -0.23
CA GLU A 539 -21.92 -4.02 0.08
C GLU A 539 -21.63 -3.20 1.35
N GLY A 540 -21.87 -1.89 1.29
CA GLY A 540 -21.74 -0.96 2.41
C GLY A 540 -20.31 -0.49 2.71
N ILE A 541 -19.27 -0.99 2.00
CA ILE A 541 -17.91 -0.53 2.24
C ILE A 541 -17.71 0.92 1.82
N ASP A 542 -18.39 1.38 0.79
CA ASP A 542 -18.38 2.76 0.32
C ASP A 542 -18.85 3.73 1.42
N VAL A 543 -19.93 3.37 2.14
CA VAL A 543 -20.43 4.14 3.29
C VAL A 543 -19.40 4.13 4.41
N THR A 544 -18.86 2.96 4.75
CA THR A 544 -17.84 2.82 5.81
C THR A 544 -16.61 3.66 5.52
N LEU A 545 -16.07 3.60 4.30
CA LEU A 545 -14.92 4.40 3.91
C LEU A 545 -15.22 5.89 3.93
N LYS A 546 -16.38 6.29 3.44
CA LYS A 546 -16.82 7.70 3.45
C LYS A 546 -16.92 8.26 4.87
N GLU A 547 -17.57 7.55 5.78
CA GLU A 547 -17.72 7.94 7.18
C GLU A 547 -16.37 8.05 7.89
N ASN A 548 -15.40 7.22 7.52
CA ASN A 548 -14.05 7.26 8.06
C ASN A 548 -13.12 8.25 7.35
N GLY A 549 -13.63 9.05 6.42
CA GLY A 549 -12.86 10.10 5.76
C GLY A 549 -11.86 9.60 4.72
N VAL A 550 -12.05 8.38 4.21
CA VAL A 550 -11.24 7.81 3.13
C VAL A 550 -11.86 8.17 1.79
N HIS A 551 -11.08 8.78 0.90
CA HIS A 551 -11.51 9.13 -0.45
C HIS A 551 -11.59 7.89 -1.32
N SER A 552 -12.68 7.74 -2.07
CA SER A 552 -12.82 6.65 -3.04
C SER A 552 -12.04 6.94 -4.33
N TYR A 553 -11.93 5.95 -5.22
CA TYR A 553 -11.19 6.06 -6.47
C TYR A 553 -12.16 5.87 -7.64
N LYS A 554 -12.34 6.92 -8.46
CA LYS A 554 -13.30 6.95 -9.56
C LYS A 554 -12.56 7.00 -10.90
N VAL A 555 -12.56 5.87 -11.61
CA VAL A 555 -11.94 5.78 -12.94
C VAL A 555 -13.02 5.92 -14.01
N PHE A 556 -12.86 6.86 -14.92
CA PHE A 556 -13.85 7.25 -15.92
C PHE A 556 -14.48 6.07 -16.66
N PHE A 557 -13.68 5.11 -17.11
CA PHE A 557 -14.17 3.98 -17.89
C PHE A 557 -15.10 3.03 -17.11
N PHE A 558 -15.07 3.07 -15.77
CA PHE A 558 -15.92 2.23 -14.91
C PHE A 558 -17.15 2.96 -14.38
N GLU A 559 -17.20 4.29 -14.46
CA GLU A 559 -18.33 5.08 -13.96
C GLU A 559 -19.44 5.10 -15.00
N ARG A 560 -20.24 4.04 -15.00
CA ARG A 560 -21.34 3.83 -15.94
C ARG A 560 -22.67 3.68 -15.23
N SER A 561 -23.73 4.20 -15.88
CA SER A 561 -25.11 4.00 -15.47
C SER A 561 -25.50 2.51 -15.55
N LYS A 562 -26.12 2.00 -14.50
CA LYS A 562 -26.67 0.64 -14.49
C LYS A 562 -27.92 0.49 -15.37
N GLU A 563 -28.59 1.60 -15.71
CA GLU A 563 -29.83 1.61 -16.48
C GLU A 563 -29.58 1.42 -17.98
N ASP A 564 -28.62 2.16 -18.53
CA ASP A 564 -28.37 2.21 -19.98
C ASP A 564 -26.90 1.97 -20.39
N GLY A 565 -26.01 1.78 -19.41
CA GLY A 565 -24.56 1.61 -19.62
C GLY A 565 -23.86 2.86 -20.14
N GLY A 566 -24.50 4.02 -20.11
CA GLY A 566 -23.92 5.31 -20.48
C GLY A 566 -22.90 5.79 -19.46
N PHE A 567 -21.96 6.65 -19.87
CA PHE A 567 -21.01 7.23 -18.95
C PHE A 567 -21.67 8.28 -18.06
N ILE A 568 -21.44 8.14 -16.75
CA ILE A 568 -21.88 9.14 -15.77
C ILE A 568 -20.98 10.37 -15.96
N SER A 569 -21.58 11.55 -15.99
CA SER A 569 -20.79 12.79 -16.04
C SER A 569 -19.92 12.93 -14.80
N PRO A 570 -18.64 13.31 -14.95
CA PRO A 570 -17.75 13.57 -13.81
C PRO A 570 -18.31 14.57 -12.79
N ALA A 571 -19.23 15.45 -13.21
CA ALA A 571 -19.94 16.37 -12.33
C ALA A 571 -20.87 15.68 -11.29
N HIS A 572 -21.18 14.41 -11.50
CA HIS A 572 -22.04 13.62 -10.62
C HIS A 572 -21.28 12.54 -9.82
N TYR A 573 -19.96 12.53 -9.89
CA TYR A 573 -19.17 11.64 -9.05
C TYR A 573 -19.22 12.07 -7.58
N ALA A 574 -18.89 11.15 -6.69
CA ALA A 574 -18.76 11.44 -5.25
C ALA A 574 -17.69 12.53 -5.03
N GLU A 575 -17.99 13.49 -4.15
CA GLU A 575 -17.04 14.57 -3.84
C GLU A 575 -15.80 14.07 -3.10
N GLN A 576 -16.00 13.18 -2.12
CA GLN A 576 -14.90 12.57 -1.36
C GLN A 576 -14.27 11.44 -2.18
N ALA A 577 -13.62 11.81 -3.27
CA ALA A 577 -13.00 10.87 -4.19
C ALA A 577 -11.83 11.52 -4.94
N MET A 578 -11.00 10.65 -5.51
CA MET A 578 -10.05 10.99 -6.55
C MET A 578 -10.55 10.41 -7.86
N SER A 579 -10.71 11.25 -8.88
CA SER A 579 -11.03 10.79 -10.22
C SER A 579 -9.77 10.66 -11.08
N ALA A 580 -9.81 9.72 -12.02
CA ALA A 580 -8.76 9.51 -13.01
C ALA A 580 -9.37 9.05 -14.34
N LEU A 581 -8.69 9.34 -15.45
CA LEU A 581 -9.03 8.77 -16.76
C LEU A 581 -8.51 7.33 -16.86
N THR A 582 -7.24 7.14 -16.55
CA THR A 582 -6.54 5.86 -16.65
C THR A 582 -5.72 5.60 -15.37
N THR A 583 -5.33 4.35 -15.20
CA THR A 583 -4.41 3.92 -14.15
C THR A 583 -3.26 3.10 -14.76
N HIS A 584 -2.27 2.75 -13.95
CA HIS A 584 -1.15 1.90 -14.36
C HIS A 584 -1.55 0.47 -14.76
N ASP A 585 -2.73 0.01 -14.36
CA ASP A 585 -3.27 -1.34 -14.69
C ASP A 585 -4.23 -1.33 -15.87
N MET A 586 -4.34 -0.21 -16.54
CA MET A 586 -5.24 -0.01 -17.69
C MET A 586 -4.47 0.42 -18.93
N PRO A 587 -5.07 0.29 -20.12
CA PRO A 587 -4.51 0.92 -21.30
C PRO A 587 -4.39 2.43 -21.10
N THR A 588 -3.42 3.04 -21.78
CA THR A 588 -3.37 4.50 -21.95
C THR A 588 -4.60 4.98 -22.73
N LEU A 589 -4.88 6.28 -22.73
CA LEU A 589 -5.98 6.85 -23.54
C LEU A 589 -5.85 6.47 -25.01
N LYS A 590 -4.65 6.58 -25.55
CA LYS A 590 -4.38 6.23 -26.96
C LYS A 590 -4.56 4.74 -27.19
N GLY A 591 -4.01 3.90 -26.34
CA GLY A 591 -4.17 2.45 -26.44
C GLY A 591 -5.62 2.00 -26.33
N PHE A 592 -6.38 2.58 -25.41
CA PHE A 592 -7.81 2.33 -25.28
C PHE A 592 -8.59 2.70 -26.56
N TRP A 593 -8.34 3.90 -27.07
CA TRP A 593 -9.07 4.40 -28.24
C TRP A 593 -8.81 3.58 -29.50
N HIS A 594 -7.57 3.14 -29.68
CA HIS A 594 -7.16 2.35 -30.84
C HIS A 594 -7.33 0.84 -30.63
N CYS A 595 -7.82 0.40 -29.45
CA CYS A 595 -7.96 -1.01 -29.10
C CYS A 595 -6.62 -1.76 -29.03
N ASP A 596 -5.51 -1.07 -28.78
CA ASP A 596 -4.17 -1.67 -28.71
C ASP A 596 -4.05 -2.66 -27.57
N ASP A 597 -4.76 -2.42 -26.46
CA ASP A 597 -4.84 -3.31 -25.30
C ASP A 597 -5.54 -4.64 -25.64
N LEU A 598 -6.57 -4.61 -26.48
CA LEU A 598 -7.28 -5.83 -26.91
C LEU A 598 -6.40 -6.66 -27.85
N ALA A 599 -5.70 -6.00 -28.77
CA ALA A 599 -4.75 -6.66 -29.66
C ALA A 599 -3.59 -7.27 -28.88
N LEU A 600 -3.02 -6.54 -27.93
CA LEU A 600 -1.96 -7.01 -27.03
C LEU A 600 -2.42 -8.18 -26.16
N GLY A 601 -3.61 -8.09 -25.58
CA GLY A 601 -4.17 -9.17 -24.76
C GLY A 601 -4.39 -10.46 -25.57
N ARG A 602 -4.76 -10.34 -26.84
CA ARG A 602 -4.83 -11.49 -27.76
C ARG A 602 -3.46 -12.11 -27.99
N GLU A 603 -2.44 -11.31 -28.27
CA GLU A 603 -1.06 -11.79 -28.44
C GLU A 603 -0.54 -12.50 -27.21
N LEU A 604 -0.88 -12.00 -26.02
CA LEU A 604 -0.47 -12.56 -24.75
C LEU A 604 -1.34 -13.75 -24.28
N GLY A 605 -2.37 -14.12 -25.04
CA GLY A 605 -3.25 -15.24 -24.70
C GLY A 605 -4.15 -15.01 -23.49
N LEU A 606 -4.49 -13.76 -23.19
CA LEU A 606 -5.29 -13.39 -22.01
C LEU A 606 -6.79 -13.66 -22.19
N TYR A 607 -7.27 -13.83 -23.42
CA TYR A 607 -8.68 -14.09 -23.71
C TYR A 607 -8.93 -15.56 -24.00
N PRO A 608 -10.00 -16.16 -23.40
CA PRO A 608 -10.23 -17.60 -23.49
C PRO A 608 -10.64 -18.04 -24.92
N ASP A 609 -11.33 -17.18 -25.66
CA ASP A 609 -11.75 -17.48 -27.03
C ASP A 609 -11.99 -16.21 -27.86
N GLU A 610 -12.17 -16.41 -29.18
CA GLU A 610 -12.41 -15.33 -30.14
C GLU A 610 -13.78 -14.67 -29.99
N ASP A 611 -14.78 -15.34 -29.43
CA ASP A 611 -16.12 -14.75 -29.26
C ASP A 611 -16.13 -13.74 -28.11
N VAL A 612 -15.38 -14.02 -27.02
CA VAL A 612 -15.15 -13.04 -25.96
C VAL A 612 -14.45 -11.80 -26.53
N LEU A 613 -13.42 -11.99 -27.34
CA LEU A 613 -12.68 -10.89 -27.94
C LEU A 613 -13.55 -10.04 -28.86
N LYS A 614 -14.40 -10.67 -29.72
CA LYS A 614 -15.36 -9.94 -30.56
C LYS A 614 -16.34 -9.10 -29.74
N THR A 615 -16.82 -9.62 -28.64
CA THR A 615 -17.69 -8.89 -27.70
C THR A 615 -16.98 -7.68 -27.12
N LEU A 616 -15.75 -7.86 -26.68
CA LEU A 616 -14.92 -6.75 -26.15
C LEU A 616 -14.68 -5.63 -27.19
N TYR A 617 -14.43 -5.98 -28.47
CA TYR A 617 -14.31 -4.98 -29.53
C TYR A 617 -15.63 -4.25 -29.81
N ALA A 618 -16.76 -4.96 -29.79
CA ALA A 618 -18.07 -4.35 -29.98
C ALA A 618 -18.42 -3.40 -28.83
N ASP A 619 -18.18 -3.81 -27.59
CA ASP A 619 -18.37 -2.97 -26.40
C ASP A 619 -17.47 -1.73 -26.43
N ARG A 620 -16.21 -1.91 -26.85
CA ARG A 620 -15.25 -0.81 -27.00
C ARG A 620 -15.71 0.21 -28.03
N HIS A 621 -16.21 -0.24 -29.18
CA HIS A 621 -16.73 0.64 -30.21
C HIS A 621 -17.94 1.47 -29.71
N GLN A 622 -18.86 0.83 -29.01
CA GLN A 622 -20.00 1.50 -28.39
C GLN A 622 -19.57 2.49 -27.30
N ALA A 623 -18.61 2.10 -26.46
CA ALA A 623 -18.05 2.97 -25.42
C ALA A 623 -17.42 4.24 -26.03
N LYS A 624 -16.62 4.09 -27.07
CA LYS A 624 -15.98 5.22 -27.76
C LYS A 624 -17.02 6.18 -28.38
N GLN A 625 -18.09 5.65 -28.97
CA GLN A 625 -19.15 6.50 -29.51
C GLN A 625 -19.83 7.30 -28.38
N ARG A 626 -20.15 6.67 -27.25
CA ARG A 626 -20.77 7.35 -26.12
C ARG A 626 -19.87 8.41 -25.51
N ILE A 627 -18.55 8.13 -25.41
CA ILE A 627 -17.56 9.13 -25.00
C ILE A 627 -17.58 10.34 -25.93
N LEU A 628 -17.54 10.10 -27.24
CA LEU A 628 -17.52 11.15 -28.24
C LEU A 628 -18.77 12.02 -28.14
N ASP A 629 -19.96 11.41 -28.07
CA ASP A 629 -21.24 12.09 -27.90
C ASP A 629 -21.25 12.96 -26.63
N SER A 630 -20.74 12.45 -25.53
CA SER A 630 -20.63 13.17 -24.25
C SER A 630 -19.70 14.39 -24.35
N LEU A 631 -18.55 14.25 -25.00
CA LEU A 631 -17.60 15.34 -25.16
C LEU A 631 -18.14 16.47 -26.03
N HIS A 632 -18.85 16.15 -27.13
CA HIS A 632 -19.56 17.15 -27.95
C HIS A 632 -20.68 17.83 -27.15
N ALA A 633 -21.48 17.05 -26.41
CA ALA A 633 -22.58 17.61 -25.61
C ALA A 633 -22.10 18.58 -24.51
N HIS A 634 -20.92 18.39 -24.00
CA HIS A 634 -20.30 19.25 -22.97
C HIS A 634 -19.39 20.34 -23.55
N ASN A 635 -19.31 20.47 -24.88
CA ASN A 635 -18.49 21.47 -25.59
C ASN A 635 -17.02 21.47 -25.16
N VAL A 636 -16.44 20.30 -24.95
CA VAL A 636 -14.99 20.15 -24.59
C VAL A 636 -14.12 19.83 -25.81
N ILE A 637 -14.72 19.48 -26.92
CA ILE A 637 -14.10 19.32 -28.24
C ILE A 637 -14.87 20.12 -29.29
N SER A 638 -14.20 20.49 -30.39
CA SER A 638 -14.82 21.27 -31.46
C SER A 638 -15.63 20.41 -32.42
N ASP A 639 -16.51 21.06 -33.20
CA ASP A 639 -17.28 20.42 -34.28
C ASP A 639 -16.40 19.93 -35.44
N ASN A 640 -15.10 20.26 -35.44
CA ASN A 640 -14.14 19.71 -36.41
C ASN A 640 -13.84 18.22 -36.14
N ILE A 641 -14.09 17.75 -34.93
CA ILE A 641 -14.04 16.31 -34.61
C ILE A 641 -15.37 15.69 -35.03
N SER A 642 -15.33 14.64 -35.86
CA SER A 642 -16.52 13.93 -36.29
C SER A 642 -17.38 13.45 -35.14
N HIS A 643 -18.70 13.50 -35.28
CA HIS A 643 -19.64 12.86 -34.35
C HIS A 643 -19.72 11.33 -34.51
N ASP A 644 -19.16 10.78 -35.58
CA ASP A 644 -19.11 9.35 -35.86
C ASP A 644 -17.72 8.80 -35.48
N VAL A 645 -17.68 7.91 -34.53
CA VAL A 645 -16.45 7.28 -33.98
C VAL A 645 -15.61 6.58 -35.05
N ASN A 646 -16.24 6.11 -36.15
CA ASN A 646 -15.53 5.46 -37.24
C ASN A 646 -14.51 6.37 -37.96
N TRP A 647 -14.64 7.67 -37.80
CA TRP A 647 -13.80 8.68 -38.43
C TRP A 647 -12.90 9.43 -37.45
N VAL A 648 -12.83 8.95 -36.17
CA VAL A 648 -12.08 9.62 -35.09
C VAL A 648 -10.99 8.72 -34.56
N GLY A 649 -9.75 9.08 -34.86
CA GLY A 649 -8.58 8.55 -34.13
C GLY A 649 -8.27 9.39 -32.88
N MET A 650 -7.45 8.86 -31.97
CA MET A 650 -6.93 9.67 -30.86
C MET A 650 -6.01 10.76 -31.42
N ASN A 651 -6.32 11.97 -31.08
CA ASN A 651 -5.51 13.15 -31.40
C ASN A 651 -5.39 14.04 -30.16
N THR A 652 -4.56 15.05 -30.24
CA THR A 652 -4.30 15.97 -29.12
C THR A 652 -5.57 16.69 -28.66
N GLU A 653 -6.45 17.11 -29.55
CA GLU A 653 -7.70 17.78 -29.15
C GLU A 653 -8.64 16.84 -28.37
N LEU A 654 -8.82 15.61 -28.83
CA LEU A 654 -9.63 14.61 -28.13
C LEU A 654 -9.04 14.26 -26.79
N ASN A 655 -7.72 14.04 -26.72
CA ASN A 655 -6.99 13.76 -25.47
C ASN A 655 -7.19 14.90 -24.47
N HIS A 656 -6.90 16.13 -24.87
CA HIS A 656 -7.06 17.31 -24.01
C HIS A 656 -8.52 17.53 -23.63
N GLY A 657 -9.46 17.30 -24.54
CA GLY A 657 -10.90 17.35 -24.25
C GLY A 657 -11.32 16.41 -23.12
N LEU A 658 -10.82 15.17 -23.12
CA LEU A 658 -11.04 14.20 -22.04
C LEU A 658 -10.45 14.69 -20.69
N GLN A 659 -9.24 15.22 -20.70
CA GLN A 659 -8.59 15.78 -19.52
C GLN A 659 -9.40 16.94 -18.92
N ILE A 660 -9.87 17.84 -19.77
CA ILE A 660 -10.67 18.99 -19.36
C ILE A 660 -12.05 18.54 -18.85
N HIS A 661 -12.68 17.57 -19.52
CA HIS A 661 -13.96 17.00 -19.11
C HIS A 661 -13.88 16.47 -17.67
N MET A 662 -12.86 15.69 -17.38
CA MET A 662 -12.62 15.14 -16.02
C MET A 662 -12.31 16.25 -15.01
N SER A 663 -11.55 17.26 -15.39
CA SER A 663 -11.18 18.36 -14.47
C SER A 663 -12.37 19.24 -14.05
N ARG A 664 -13.49 19.22 -14.80
CA ARG A 664 -14.76 19.86 -14.44
C ARG A 664 -15.58 19.05 -13.41
N GLY A 665 -15.11 17.88 -13.04
CA GLY A 665 -15.84 16.95 -12.17
C GLY A 665 -15.96 17.39 -10.71
N SER A 666 -16.83 16.70 -9.99
CA SER A 666 -17.17 17.01 -8.59
C SER A 666 -16.17 16.44 -7.57
N CYS A 667 -15.32 15.48 -7.94
CA CYS A 667 -14.34 14.89 -7.04
C CYS A 667 -13.38 15.94 -6.45
N ALA A 668 -13.01 15.78 -5.20
CA ALA A 668 -12.03 16.65 -4.54
C ALA A 668 -10.67 16.64 -5.24
N LEU A 669 -10.27 15.49 -5.78
CA LEU A 669 -8.98 15.27 -6.43
C LEU A 669 -9.21 14.79 -7.88
N PHE A 670 -8.41 15.31 -8.81
CA PHE A 670 -8.32 14.78 -10.16
C PHE A 670 -6.86 14.44 -10.49
N SER A 671 -6.62 13.19 -10.83
CA SER A 671 -5.31 12.68 -11.22
C SER A 671 -5.22 12.45 -12.73
N THR A 672 -4.14 12.90 -13.34
CA THR A 672 -3.85 12.72 -14.76
C THR A 672 -2.50 12.02 -14.94
N GLN A 673 -2.39 11.14 -15.95
CA GLN A 673 -1.18 10.36 -16.20
C GLN A 673 -0.24 11.08 -17.17
N LEU A 674 1.06 11.12 -16.86
CA LEU A 674 2.03 11.73 -17.81
C LEU A 674 2.14 10.94 -19.12
N GLU A 675 1.93 9.63 -19.09
CA GLU A 675 1.86 8.81 -20.31
C GLU A 675 0.77 9.28 -21.26
N ASP A 676 -0.37 9.71 -20.73
CA ASP A 676 -1.47 10.26 -21.54
C ASP A 676 -1.15 11.65 -22.06
N TRP A 677 -0.44 12.48 -21.30
CA TRP A 677 0.04 13.78 -21.78
C TRP A 677 0.98 13.64 -22.98
N LEU A 678 1.79 12.58 -22.99
CA LEU A 678 2.74 12.28 -24.05
C LEU A 678 2.17 11.41 -25.18
N GLU A 679 0.87 11.10 -25.11
CA GLU A 679 0.17 10.28 -26.08
C GLU A 679 0.84 8.91 -26.31
N MET A 680 1.34 8.31 -25.23
CA MET A 680 1.95 6.98 -25.27
C MET A 680 0.88 5.91 -25.47
N ASP A 681 1.26 4.82 -26.15
CA ASP A 681 0.32 3.80 -26.64
C ASP A 681 0.28 2.51 -25.82
N LYS A 682 1.40 2.15 -25.16
CA LYS A 682 1.54 0.88 -24.43
C LYS A 682 1.25 1.06 -22.94
N PRO A 683 0.60 0.08 -22.29
CA PRO A 683 0.33 0.15 -20.88
C PRO A 683 1.61 0.02 -20.03
N VAL A 684 1.57 0.55 -18.81
CA VAL A 684 2.63 0.40 -17.81
C VAL A 684 2.70 -1.05 -17.33
N ASN A 685 1.54 -1.61 -17.02
CA ASN A 685 1.37 -2.97 -16.55
C ASN A 685 0.19 -3.64 -17.25
N VAL A 686 0.33 -4.93 -17.54
CA VAL A 686 -0.73 -5.79 -18.05
C VAL A 686 -1.06 -6.81 -16.97
N PRO A 687 -2.18 -6.65 -16.25
CA PRO A 687 -2.60 -7.61 -15.23
C PRO A 687 -2.69 -9.04 -15.77
N GLY A 688 -2.27 -10.00 -14.97
CA GLY A 688 -2.23 -11.42 -15.35
C GLY A 688 -1.00 -11.83 -16.13
N THR A 689 -0.05 -10.95 -16.36
CA THR A 689 1.25 -11.25 -16.95
C THR A 689 2.40 -11.08 -15.95
N SER A 690 3.50 -11.79 -16.16
CA SER A 690 4.72 -11.65 -15.37
C SER A 690 5.91 -11.29 -16.27
N TYR A 691 6.38 -12.22 -17.06
CA TYR A 691 7.53 -12.06 -17.98
C TYR A 691 7.12 -11.91 -19.43
N GLU A 692 5.87 -12.18 -19.75
CA GLU A 692 5.32 -12.14 -21.11
C GLU A 692 5.25 -10.72 -21.65
N TYR A 693 5.08 -9.76 -20.76
CA TYR A 693 5.08 -8.33 -21.04
C TYR A 693 6.12 -7.64 -20.12
N PRO A 694 6.87 -6.62 -20.63
CA PRO A 694 7.88 -5.91 -19.83
C PRO A 694 7.22 -4.91 -18.84
N ASN A 695 6.47 -5.44 -17.89
CA ASN A 695 5.80 -4.67 -16.84
C ASN A 695 6.81 -3.84 -16.02
N TRP A 696 6.41 -2.64 -15.61
CA TRP A 696 7.15 -1.78 -14.68
C TRP A 696 8.52 -1.34 -15.18
N ARG A 697 8.70 -1.18 -16.49
CA ARG A 697 10.01 -0.90 -17.10
C ARG A 697 10.00 0.28 -18.05
N ARG A 698 8.89 0.54 -18.74
CA ARG A 698 8.82 1.54 -19.79
C ARG A 698 9.02 2.94 -19.23
N LYS A 699 9.97 3.67 -19.82
CA LYS A 699 10.21 5.08 -19.50
C LYS A 699 9.27 5.98 -20.30
N LEU A 700 9.09 7.20 -19.81
CA LEU A 700 8.40 8.25 -20.59
C LEU A 700 9.13 8.51 -21.89
N SER A 701 8.40 8.97 -22.90
CA SER A 701 8.96 9.25 -24.24
C SER A 701 9.68 10.60 -24.36
N ALA A 702 9.67 11.42 -23.32
CA ALA A 702 10.33 12.72 -23.26
C ALA A 702 10.96 12.98 -21.91
N ASP A 703 12.02 13.80 -21.91
CA ASP A 703 12.66 14.27 -20.67
C ASP A 703 11.75 15.27 -19.93
N LEU A 704 11.89 15.36 -18.62
CA LEU A 704 11.15 16.32 -17.78
C LEU A 704 11.31 17.76 -18.29
N GLU A 705 12.52 18.11 -18.71
CA GLU A 705 12.83 19.43 -19.25
C GLU A 705 12.01 19.74 -20.49
N ASP A 706 11.82 18.77 -21.38
CA ASP A 706 11.07 18.92 -22.63
C ASP A 706 9.55 18.91 -22.37
N ILE A 707 9.07 18.08 -21.45
CA ILE A 707 7.65 18.07 -21.05
C ILE A 707 7.23 19.46 -20.56
N PHE A 708 8.00 20.05 -19.66
CA PHE A 708 7.69 21.35 -19.06
C PHE A 708 8.12 22.56 -19.89
N ALA A 709 8.74 22.35 -21.04
CA ALA A 709 8.93 23.34 -22.10
C ALA A 709 7.82 23.30 -23.17
N ASN A 710 6.90 22.36 -23.11
CA ASN A 710 5.85 22.18 -24.11
C ASN A 710 4.68 23.14 -23.84
N GLU A 711 4.46 24.10 -24.73
CA GLU A 711 3.42 25.13 -24.59
C GLU A 711 1.99 24.56 -24.67
N ALA A 712 1.76 23.50 -25.43
CA ALA A 712 0.45 22.85 -25.50
C ALA A 712 0.09 22.15 -24.18
N LEU A 713 1.02 21.48 -23.55
CA LEU A 713 0.84 20.87 -22.22
C LEU A 713 0.68 21.92 -21.12
N LYS A 714 1.40 23.02 -21.21
CA LYS A 714 1.23 24.17 -20.30
C LYS A 714 -0.18 24.76 -20.44
N ALA A 715 -0.67 24.92 -21.65
CA ALA A 715 -2.02 25.39 -21.91
C ALA A 715 -3.08 24.43 -21.34
N LEU A 716 -2.90 23.11 -21.51
CA LEU A 716 -3.75 22.08 -20.91
C LEU A 716 -3.80 22.20 -19.39
N ALA A 717 -2.64 22.30 -18.74
CA ALA A 717 -2.54 22.46 -17.28
C ALA A 717 -3.26 23.73 -16.81
N GLY A 718 -3.13 24.83 -17.53
CA GLY A 718 -3.85 26.07 -17.24
C GLY A 718 -5.38 25.95 -17.38
N GLN A 719 -5.85 25.17 -18.35
CA GLN A 719 -7.28 24.88 -18.52
C GLN A 719 -7.81 23.98 -17.41
N MET A 720 -7.07 22.94 -17.02
CA MET A 720 -7.43 22.07 -15.90
C MET A 720 -7.48 22.85 -14.57
N SER A 721 -6.52 23.72 -14.33
CA SER A 721 -6.50 24.57 -13.13
C SER A 721 -7.73 25.47 -13.04
N ARG A 722 -8.09 26.16 -14.14
CA ARG A 722 -9.31 26.99 -14.19
C ARG A 722 -10.57 26.16 -13.95
N ALA A 723 -10.67 24.98 -14.58
CA ALA A 723 -11.81 24.10 -14.40
C ALA A 723 -11.96 23.64 -12.93
N ARG A 724 -10.84 23.35 -12.24
CA ARG A 724 -10.86 22.99 -10.81
C ARG A 724 -11.25 24.16 -9.91
N ASP A 725 -10.78 25.37 -10.22
CA ASP A 725 -11.16 26.58 -9.49
C ASP A 725 -12.66 26.89 -9.68
N GLU A 726 -13.19 26.72 -10.88
CA GLU A 726 -14.63 26.86 -11.14
C GLU A 726 -15.46 25.79 -10.43
N ALA A 727 -15.03 24.55 -10.44
CA ALA A 727 -15.69 23.45 -9.74
C ALA A 727 -15.63 23.58 -8.19
N SER A 728 -14.73 24.39 -7.66
CA SER A 728 -14.59 24.69 -6.23
C SER A 728 -15.59 25.74 -5.73
N ARG A 729 -16.22 26.50 -6.63
CA ARG A 729 -17.22 27.55 -6.32
C ARG A 729 -18.62 26.98 -6.22
#